data_948887a6d7b1d442bfc3da36f150c47f
#
_entry.id   948887a6d7b1d442bfc3da36f150c47f
#
_cell.length_a   1.000
_cell.length_b   1.000
_cell.length_c   1.000
_cell.angle_alpha   90.00
_cell.angle_beta   90.00
_cell.angle_gamma   90.00
#
_symmetry.space_group_name_H-M   'P 1'
#
loop_
_entity.id
_entity.type
_entity.pdbx_description
1 polymer ?
#
loop_
_entity_poly.entity_id
_entity_poly.type
_entity_poly.pdbx_seq_one_letter_code
_entity_poly.pdbx_strand_id
1 'polypeptide(L)'
;MTEHRMTRRTFLKAGGALVVALGVGPAWGRRAAAQTTASADSFLGKPLATDAVDGFLAIHADGSVTLFSGKVDLGTGARAALRQMAAEELDVPLARITMIEGDTALTPDQGPTAGSMGVSRGGMQIRRAAATARQALLERASQHLGKSATDLQITDGVVTPKGGGAGVSYGELVGDRRLNLKVDLKAPLKDPATFRIIGQPARRPDVPAKVTGRHVFVHDFSLPGMLYGRAIRPPAIGATLLAVDESSVGSIPGVRVVRIGSFLGVCAESEWNAVRAARQLKATWSPWTGLPEHARLFAEIRTTPVVRDETIATRGDALGALTGGGRTLSATYEWPIQSHGSMGPSSAVADVKTDRATIWTASQATHKFQPAFARILGLPEAKVRLIYLDGSGCYGMNGHEDAAADAALMSKALGRPVRVQWSRADEHGWDPKGPPQYLELRAAVNGQGEVVAWDSQAWLPAATPNLPNVPLLGPEAAGIPQPMGRFTGLIGQNVDPPYQFPNVRAVVHWLRDTPLRSSNLRSPGKVGNCFAVESFTDEVAAAAGADPVAFRLRYLKDPRGIEVIQRAAARMGWRPRPSPQAVNPAATVLTGRGIAFVHYKHNENYVAVGMEVEVERRSGRIRVTRVVCAHDCGLIINPDCVQNQLEGSILQSLSRTLLEEVVFDRSGVTSVDWASYPILTFPDAPPIEFELINRPEVPPLGVGEAASTPVPAALSNAVFDATGARLRTAPFRPDRVKAALQA
;
A
#
# COMPACT_ATOMS: atom_id res chain seq x y z
N MET A 1 17.07 -39.59 32.45
CA MET A 1 16.31 -38.40 32.06
C MET A 1 15.03 -38.88 31.38
N THR A 2 13.94 -38.86 32.11
CA THR A 2 12.64 -39.42 31.71
C THR A 2 11.86 -38.35 30.95
N GLU A 3 11.64 -38.58 29.67
CA GLU A 3 10.72 -37.75 28.82
C GLU A 3 9.29 -37.88 29.34
N HIS A 4 8.73 -36.81 29.87
CA HIS A 4 7.32 -36.72 30.18
C HIS A 4 6.56 -36.31 28.91
N ARG A 5 6.03 -37.26 28.16
CA ARG A 5 5.02 -37.03 27.13
C ARG A 5 3.73 -36.56 27.76
N MET A 6 3.39 -35.27 27.56
CA MET A 6 2.11 -34.69 27.96
C MET A 6 0.99 -35.22 27.03
N THR A 7 0.01 -35.92 27.60
CA THR A 7 -1.15 -36.41 26.83
C THR A 7 -2.18 -35.27 26.57
N ARG A 8 -2.97 -35.36 25.51
CA ARG A 8 -4.07 -34.42 25.21
C ARG A 8 -4.98 -34.14 26.42
N ARG A 9 -5.19 -35.15 27.27
CA ARG A 9 -6.03 -35.07 28.47
C ARG A 9 -5.37 -34.26 29.59
N THR A 10 -4.04 -34.27 29.71
CA THR A 10 -3.25 -33.48 30.67
C THR A 10 -3.17 -32.01 30.20
N PHE A 11 -3.08 -31.77 28.90
CA PHE A 11 -3.13 -30.43 28.31
C PHE A 11 -4.48 -29.74 28.54
N LEU A 12 -5.59 -30.47 28.42
CA LEU A 12 -6.94 -29.94 28.68
C LEU A 12 -7.23 -29.75 30.19
N LYS A 13 -6.49 -30.38 31.09
CA LYS A 13 -6.64 -30.20 32.55
C LYS A 13 -5.71 -29.11 33.12
N ALA A 14 -4.61 -28.78 32.43
CA ALA A 14 -3.67 -27.72 32.85
C ALA A 14 -4.06 -26.36 32.27
N GLY A 15 -4.84 -26.32 31.20
CA GLY A 15 -5.48 -25.10 30.71
C GLY A 15 -6.68 -24.79 31.57
N GLY A 16 -6.50 -23.98 32.61
CA GLY A 16 -7.61 -23.37 33.34
C GLY A 16 -8.54 -22.75 32.30
N ALA A 17 -9.78 -23.26 32.24
CA ALA A 17 -10.78 -22.85 31.27
C ALA A 17 -11.01 -21.34 31.40
N LEU A 18 -10.43 -20.55 30.49
CA LEU A 18 -10.95 -19.25 30.16
C LEU A 18 -12.24 -19.55 29.35
N VAL A 19 -13.31 -19.86 30.05
CA VAL A 19 -14.66 -19.81 29.49
C VAL A 19 -14.94 -18.31 29.26
N VAL A 20 -14.55 -17.82 28.09
CA VAL A 20 -15.12 -16.59 27.56
C VAL A 20 -16.56 -16.95 27.26
N ALA A 21 -17.43 -16.67 28.19
CA ALA A 21 -18.87 -16.62 27.91
C ALA A 21 -19.08 -15.53 26.88
N LEU A 22 -19.20 -15.93 25.61
CA LEU A 22 -19.71 -15.09 24.53
C LEU A 22 -21.20 -14.80 24.82
N GLY A 23 -21.45 -13.96 25.80
CA GLY A 23 -22.70 -13.26 25.94
C GLY A 23 -22.74 -12.21 24.84
N VAL A 24 -23.08 -12.62 23.61
CA VAL A 24 -23.40 -11.70 22.52
C VAL A 24 -24.75 -11.08 22.82
N GLY A 25 -24.77 -10.11 23.73
CA GLY A 25 -25.92 -9.24 23.88
C GLY A 25 -25.85 -8.13 22.83
N PRO A 26 -26.94 -7.81 22.14
CA PRO A 26 -26.98 -6.79 21.06
C PRO A 26 -26.69 -5.35 21.52
N ALA A 27 -26.33 -5.15 22.79
CA ALA A 27 -26.10 -3.82 23.36
C ALA A 27 -24.66 -3.26 23.20
N TRP A 28 -23.67 -4.09 22.86
CA TRP A 28 -22.25 -3.65 22.86
C TRP A 28 -21.84 -2.97 21.55
N GLY A 29 -22.38 -3.38 20.42
CA GLY A 29 -22.12 -2.70 19.13
C GLY A 29 -22.74 -1.31 19.03
N ARG A 30 -23.84 -1.06 19.76
CA ARG A 30 -24.52 0.25 19.74
C ARG A 30 -23.75 1.36 20.48
N ARG A 31 -22.96 1.04 21.51
CA ARG A 31 -22.24 2.08 22.28
C ARG A 31 -20.99 2.59 21.59
N ALA A 32 -20.24 1.74 20.89
CA ALA A 32 -19.03 2.19 20.20
C ALA A 32 -19.34 2.99 18.92
N ALA A 33 -20.33 2.57 18.16
CA ALA A 33 -20.76 3.29 16.96
C ALA A 33 -21.46 4.63 17.29
N ALA A 34 -22.27 4.66 18.36
CA ALA A 34 -22.93 5.89 18.80
C ALA A 34 -21.96 6.92 19.38
N GLN A 35 -20.90 6.49 20.07
CA GLN A 35 -19.90 7.41 20.61
C GLN A 35 -19.03 8.06 19.51
N THR A 36 -18.66 7.33 18.47
CA THR A 36 -17.86 7.87 17.35
C THR A 36 -18.68 8.80 16.45
N THR A 37 -19.93 8.51 16.18
CA THR A 37 -20.78 9.34 15.33
C THR A 37 -21.28 10.60 16.04
N ALA A 38 -21.69 10.52 17.30
CA ALA A 38 -22.17 11.68 18.06
C ALA A 38 -21.07 12.72 18.33
N SER A 39 -19.83 12.28 18.60
CA SER A 39 -18.71 13.21 18.79
C SER A 39 -18.23 13.83 17.47
N ALA A 40 -18.31 13.10 16.35
CA ALA A 40 -17.90 13.60 15.04
C ALA A 40 -18.87 14.66 14.50
N ASP A 41 -20.17 14.47 14.68
CA ASP A 41 -21.18 15.41 14.18
C ASP A 41 -21.13 16.79 14.86
N SER A 42 -20.52 16.90 16.05
CA SER A 42 -20.30 18.20 16.72
C SER A 42 -19.39 19.16 15.94
N PHE A 43 -18.57 18.63 15.01
CA PHE A 43 -17.67 19.43 14.17
C PHE A 43 -18.24 19.77 12.80
N LEU A 44 -19.47 19.39 12.47
CA LEU A 44 -20.08 19.74 11.17
C LEU A 44 -20.08 21.26 10.95
N GLY A 45 -19.80 21.67 9.71
CA GLY A 45 -19.72 23.08 9.31
C GLY A 45 -18.43 23.79 9.68
N LYS A 46 -17.38 23.08 10.19
CA LYS A 46 -16.03 23.65 10.25
C LYS A 46 -15.43 23.83 8.86
N PRO A 47 -14.41 24.70 8.67
CA PRO A 47 -13.74 24.82 7.38
C PRO A 47 -13.03 23.50 7.02
N LEU A 48 -13.08 23.13 5.73
CA LEU A 48 -12.40 21.95 5.17
C LEU A 48 -11.21 22.34 4.29
N ALA A 49 -10.92 23.63 4.16
CA ALA A 49 -9.83 24.12 3.34
C ALA A 49 -8.47 23.74 3.91
N THR A 50 -7.54 23.34 3.04
CA THR A 50 -6.16 22.96 3.41
C THR A 50 -5.29 24.17 3.79
N ASP A 51 -5.78 25.39 3.63
CA ASP A 51 -5.17 26.63 4.10
C ASP A 51 -5.76 27.17 5.41
N ALA A 52 -6.73 26.47 6.03
CA ALA A 52 -7.31 26.84 7.31
C ALA A 52 -6.78 25.96 8.45
N VAL A 53 -6.32 26.55 9.55
CA VAL A 53 -5.86 25.82 10.75
C VAL A 53 -6.99 24.95 11.31
N ASP A 54 -8.21 25.50 11.43
CA ASP A 54 -9.39 24.76 11.90
C ASP A 54 -9.80 23.63 10.93
N GLY A 55 -9.25 23.60 9.72
CA GLY A 55 -9.36 22.45 8.81
C GLY A 55 -8.66 21.20 9.38
N PHE A 56 -7.55 21.39 10.08
CA PHE A 56 -6.68 20.33 10.58
C PHE A 56 -6.81 20.01 12.06
N LEU A 57 -7.18 20.98 12.90
CA LEU A 57 -7.19 20.77 14.35
C LEU A 57 -8.26 21.60 15.06
N ALA A 58 -8.75 21.05 16.17
CA ALA A 58 -9.57 21.74 17.16
C ALA A 58 -8.95 21.52 18.55
N ILE A 59 -8.84 22.60 19.33
CA ILE A 59 -8.34 22.58 20.70
C ILE A 59 -9.54 22.75 21.63
N HIS A 60 -9.71 21.84 22.58
CA HIS A 60 -10.84 21.79 23.50
C HIS A 60 -10.54 22.52 24.82
N ALA A 61 -11.59 22.86 25.56
CA ALA A 61 -11.47 23.56 26.85
C ALA A 61 -10.65 22.74 27.88
N ASP A 62 -10.67 21.42 27.80
CA ASP A 62 -9.87 20.52 28.65
C ASP A 62 -8.39 20.38 28.21
N GLY A 63 -7.99 21.07 27.16
CA GLY A 63 -6.66 21.02 26.57
C GLY A 63 -6.42 19.80 25.69
N SER A 64 -7.43 18.97 25.43
CA SER A 64 -7.32 17.92 24.40
C SER A 64 -7.37 18.50 22.99
N VAL A 65 -6.86 17.76 22.00
CA VAL A 65 -6.81 18.18 20.61
C VAL A 65 -7.43 17.12 19.72
N THR A 66 -8.37 17.51 18.88
CA THR A 66 -8.84 16.68 17.77
C THR A 66 -8.12 17.06 16.49
N LEU A 67 -7.42 16.09 15.90
CA LEU A 67 -6.73 16.21 14.63
C LEU A 67 -7.65 15.71 13.51
N PHE A 68 -7.75 16.45 12.41
CA PHE A 68 -8.52 16.08 11.23
C PHE A 68 -7.57 15.82 10.06
N SER A 69 -7.64 14.64 9.48
CA SER A 69 -6.79 14.25 8.38
C SER A 69 -7.58 13.67 7.22
N GLY A 70 -7.36 14.17 6.02
CA GLY A 70 -7.81 13.53 4.79
C GLY A 70 -6.97 12.31 4.43
N LYS A 71 -5.76 12.16 5.04
CA LYS A 71 -4.98 10.91 4.98
C LYS A 71 -5.53 9.91 5.99
N VAL A 72 -5.48 8.63 5.61
CA VAL A 72 -5.99 7.51 6.41
C VAL A 72 -4.89 6.50 6.72
N ASP A 73 -5.05 5.70 7.77
CA ASP A 73 -3.98 4.80 8.24
C ASP A 73 -3.74 3.59 7.33
N LEU A 74 -4.79 2.87 6.91
CA LEU A 74 -4.71 1.65 6.08
C LEU A 74 -3.89 0.51 6.71
N GLY A 75 -3.58 0.58 8.00
CA GLY A 75 -2.69 -0.36 8.70
C GLY A 75 -1.20 0.01 8.66
N THR A 76 -0.85 1.15 8.04
CA THR A 76 0.54 1.58 7.85
C THR A 76 1.21 2.20 9.07
N GLY A 77 0.43 2.57 10.11
CA GLY A 77 0.94 3.33 11.26
C GLY A 77 0.99 4.85 11.01
N ALA A 78 0.46 5.34 9.89
CA ALA A 78 0.41 6.76 9.58
C ALA A 78 -0.32 7.56 10.67
N ARG A 79 -1.39 7.02 11.26
CA ARG A 79 -2.14 7.61 12.39
C ARG A 79 -1.21 7.96 13.56
N ALA A 80 -0.31 7.06 13.93
CA ALA A 80 0.66 7.32 14.99
C ALA A 80 1.62 8.44 14.62
N ALA A 81 2.23 8.38 13.43
CA ALA A 81 3.18 9.37 12.96
C ALA A 81 2.57 10.77 12.83
N LEU A 82 1.37 10.89 12.25
CA LEU A 82 0.68 12.19 12.10
C LEU A 82 0.34 12.82 13.45
N ARG A 83 -0.08 12.00 14.43
CA ARG A 83 -0.29 12.47 15.81
C ARG A 83 0.99 12.92 16.48
N GLN A 84 2.13 12.21 16.28
CA GLN A 84 3.43 12.65 16.79
C GLN A 84 3.86 14.00 16.20
N MET A 85 3.66 14.21 14.90
CA MET A 85 4.00 15.46 14.23
C MET A 85 3.19 16.64 14.80
N ALA A 86 1.89 16.46 15.04
CA ALA A 86 1.04 17.48 15.65
C ALA A 86 1.40 17.71 17.12
N ALA A 87 1.60 16.65 17.90
CA ALA A 87 1.95 16.71 19.32
C ALA A 87 3.27 17.45 19.56
N GLU A 88 4.29 17.13 18.74
CA GLU A 88 5.60 17.80 18.81
C GLU A 88 5.47 19.30 18.56
N GLU A 89 4.79 19.72 17.49
CA GLU A 89 4.67 21.14 17.17
C GLU A 89 3.82 21.93 18.17
N LEU A 90 2.78 21.30 18.75
CA LEU A 90 1.91 21.93 19.74
C LEU A 90 2.47 21.89 21.17
N ASP A 91 3.55 21.18 21.42
CA ASP A 91 4.02 20.88 22.78
C ASP A 91 2.92 20.30 23.69
N VAL A 92 2.13 19.34 23.17
CA VAL A 92 1.09 18.64 23.94
C VAL A 92 1.42 17.15 24.06
N PRO A 93 1.06 16.48 25.16
CA PRO A 93 1.23 15.05 25.28
C PRO A 93 0.48 14.28 24.18
N LEU A 94 1.11 13.29 23.58
CA LEU A 94 0.52 12.48 22.51
C LEU A 94 -0.82 11.84 22.90
N ALA A 95 -1.00 11.54 24.19
CA ALA A 95 -2.24 10.98 24.74
C ALA A 95 -3.44 11.94 24.64
N ARG A 96 -3.21 13.25 24.57
CA ARG A 96 -4.26 14.25 24.42
C ARG A 96 -4.72 14.46 22.98
N ILE A 97 -4.08 13.82 22.00
CA ILE A 97 -4.45 13.96 20.60
C ILE A 97 -5.32 12.78 20.16
N THR A 98 -6.55 13.07 19.77
CA THR A 98 -7.43 12.16 19.02
C THR A 98 -7.39 12.50 17.53
N MET A 99 -7.84 11.59 16.66
CA MET A 99 -7.76 11.80 15.21
C MET A 99 -9.01 11.29 14.50
N ILE A 100 -9.56 12.13 13.61
CA ILE A 100 -10.62 11.79 12.65
C ILE A 100 -9.98 11.74 11.27
N GLU A 101 -10.25 10.66 10.54
CA GLU A 101 -9.59 10.35 9.26
C GLU A 101 -10.59 10.16 8.15
N GLY A 102 -10.30 10.72 6.96
CA GLY A 102 -10.96 10.40 5.72
C GLY A 102 -12.48 10.57 5.72
N ASP A 103 -13.02 11.54 6.46
CA ASP A 103 -14.43 11.89 6.47
C ASP A 103 -14.64 13.15 5.63
N THR A 104 -15.34 13.03 4.51
CA THR A 104 -15.49 14.13 3.55
C THR A 104 -16.27 15.35 4.09
N ALA A 105 -17.00 15.20 5.21
CA ALA A 105 -17.67 16.29 5.89
C ALA A 105 -16.84 16.96 6.99
N LEU A 106 -15.73 16.32 7.42
CA LEU A 106 -14.96 16.76 8.60
C LEU A 106 -13.48 16.98 8.32
N THR A 107 -12.90 16.34 7.33
CA THR A 107 -11.46 16.38 7.06
C THR A 107 -11.15 17.17 5.79
N PRO A 108 -10.00 17.84 5.69
CA PRO A 108 -9.61 18.51 4.44
C PRO A 108 -9.23 17.49 3.36
N ASP A 109 -9.42 17.83 2.08
CA ASP A 109 -8.89 17.02 0.97
C ASP A 109 -7.37 17.15 0.87
N GLN A 110 -6.65 16.23 1.46
CA GLN A 110 -5.19 16.12 1.37
C GLN A 110 -4.74 15.21 0.21
N GLY A 111 -5.66 14.84 -0.69
CA GLY A 111 -5.47 13.85 -1.74
C GLY A 111 -5.40 12.41 -1.18
N PRO A 112 -5.27 11.41 -2.05
CA PRO A 112 -5.29 10.00 -1.65
C PRO A 112 -4.09 9.63 -0.76
N THR A 113 -4.28 8.66 0.13
CA THR A 113 -3.19 8.00 0.86
C THR A 113 -2.54 6.98 -0.07
N ALA A 114 -1.60 7.44 -0.88
CA ALA A 114 -0.96 6.66 -1.93
C ALA A 114 0.46 7.17 -2.16
N GLY A 115 1.29 6.38 -2.84
CA GLY A 115 2.63 6.77 -3.27
C GLY A 115 3.58 7.13 -2.12
N SER A 116 3.33 6.60 -0.92
CA SER A 116 4.10 6.90 0.30
C SER A 116 4.03 8.37 0.77
N MET A 117 3.00 9.14 0.37
CA MET A 117 2.90 10.58 0.66
C MET A 117 2.12 10.91 1.96
N GLY A 118 1.77 9.92 2.78
CA GLY A 118 1.03 10.14 4.03
C GLY A 118 1.75 11.10 4.97
N VAL A 119 3.02 10.80 5.30
CA VAL A 119 3.87 11.62 6.17
C VAL A 119 4.47 12.81 5.44
N SER A 120 5.09 12.59 4.27
CA SER A 120 5.86 13.62 3.55
C SER A 120 5.02 14.80 3.06
N ARG A 121 3.76 14.58 2.69
CA ARG A 121 2.83 15.64 2.29
C ARG A 121 1.76 15.90 3.35
N GLY A 122 0.95 14.88 3.68
CA GLY A 122 -0.14 15.02 4.64
C GLY A 122 0.34 15.44 6.03
N GLY A 123 1.39 14.79 6.52
CA GLY A 123 2.00 15.10 7.80
C GLY A 123 2.60 16.51 7.85
N MET A 124 3.26 16.94 6.77
CA MET A 124 3.84 18.28 6.71
C MET A 124 2.78 19.40 6.67
N GLN A 125 1.61 19.15 6.04
CA GLN A 125 0.47 20.09 6.13
C GLN A 125 -0.04 20.22 7.57
N ILE A 126 -0.23 19.10 8.26
CA ILE A 126 -0.62 19.07 9.68
C ILE A 126 0.42 19.79 10.55
N ARG A 127 1.70 19.51 10.30
CA ARG A 127 2.81 20.12 11.03
C ARG A 127 2.82 21.65 10.89
N ARG A 128 2.57 22.17 9.67
CA ARG A 128 2.46 23.62 9.41
C ARG A 128 1.24 24.24 10.10
N ALA A 129 0.09 23.57 10.06
CA ALA A 129 -1.11 24.05 10.78
C ALA A 129 -0.88 24.09 12.29
N ALA A 130 -0.24 23.07 12.87
CA ALA A 130 0.12 23.01 14.29
C ALA A 130 1.13 24.12 14.69
N ALA A 131 2.15 24.36 13.88
CA ALA A 131 3.12 25.45 14.11
C ALA A 131 2.43 26.82 14.07
N THR A 132 1.53 27.05 13.12
CA THR A 132 0.73 28.28 13.04
C THR A 132 -0.13 28.46 14.28
N ALA A 133 -0.82 27.40 14.71
CA ALA A 133 -1.62 27.43 15.93
C ALA A 133 -0.78 27.72 17.17
N ARG A 134 0.38 27.06 17.32
CA ARG A 134 1.31 27.29 18.44
C ARG A 134 1.74 28.74 18.52
N GLN A 135 2.11 29.35 17.39
CA GLN A 135 2.51 30.76 17.36
C GLN A 135 1.38 31.68 17.82
N ALA A 136 0.17 31.50 17.29
CA ALA A 136 -0.99 32.30 17.68
C ALA A 136 -1.38 32.10 19.15
N LEU A 137 -1.24 30.88 19.68
CA LEU A 137 -1.49 30.60 21.09
C LEU A 137 -0.46 31.24 21.99
N LEU A 138 0.80 31.27 21.58
CA LEU A 138 1.87 31.96 22.29
C LEU A 138 1.64 33.49 22.33
N GLU A 139 1.16 34.08 21.24
CA GLU A 139 0.79 35.51 21.16
C GLU A 139 -0.39 35.82 22.06
N ARG A 140 -1.44 34.98 22.06
CA ARG A 140 -2.59 35.14 22.98
C ARG A 140 -2.18 35.03 24.46
N ALA A 141 -1.28 34.07 24.76
CA ALA A 141 -0.74 33.91 26.10
C ALA A 141 0.11 35.11 26.53
N SER A 142 0.91 35.67 25.60
CA SER A 142 1.68 36.90 25.81
C SER A 142 0.77 38.06 26.24
N GLN A 143 -0.34 38.27 25.55
CA GLN A 143 -1.34 39.27 25.91
C GLN A 143 -2.01 38.98 27.26
N HIS A 144 -2.38 37.73 27.54
CA HIS A 144 -3.05 37.31 28.76
C HIS A 144 -2.14 37.46 30.00
N LEU A 145 -0.85 37.09 29.86
CA LEU A 145 0.10 37.10 30.97
C LEU A 145 0.86 38.45 31.10
N GLY A 146 0.69 39.36 30.14
CA GLY A 146 1.41 40.64 30.12
C GLY A 146 2.95 40.47 29.99
N LYS A 147 3.42 39.41 29.27
CA LYS A 147 4.82 39.08 29.09
C LYS A 147 5.15 38.98 27.60
N SER A 148 6.41 39.29 27.21
CA SER A 148 6.83 39.06 25.84
C SER A 148 6.75 37.59 25.48
N ALA A 149 6.37 37.28 24.25
CA ALA A 149 6.35 35.90 23.74
C ALA A 149 7.74 35.21 23.82
N THR A 150 8.82 35.97 23.73
CA THR A 150 10.19 35.49 23.90
C THR A 150 10.52 35.05 25.32
N ASP A 151 9.80 35.54 26.31
CA ASP A 151 9.96 35.23 27.74
C ASP A 151 9.03 34.09 28.21
N LEU A 152 8.26 33.55 27.29
CA LEU A 152 7.37 32.44 27.52
C LEU A 152 7.95 31.11 27.02
N GLN A 153 7.50 30.04 27.66
CA GLN A 153 7.75 28.65 27.23
C GLN A 153 6.45 27.85 27.27
N ILE A 154 6.42 26.78 26.50
CA ILE A 154 5.25 25.87 26.45
C ILE A 154 5.68 24.50 26.96
N THR A 155 4.90 23.94 27.84
CA THR A 155 5.06 22.56 28.34
C THR A 155 3.69 21.95 28.50
N ASP A 156 3.45 20.81 27.85
CA ASP A 156 2.22 20.02 27.92
C ASP A 156 0.93 20.84 27.65
N GLY A 157 1.01 21.80 26.71
CA GLY A 157 -0.11 22.67 26.33
C GLY A 157 -0.41 23.79 27.33
N VAL A 158 0.52 24.06 28.25
CA VAL A 158 0.46 25.20 29.20
C VAL A 158 1.61 26.15 28.87
N VAL A 159 1.26 27.42 28.71
CA VAL A 159 2.24 28.51 28.47
C VAL A 159 2.56 29.17 29.82
N THR A 160 3.87 29.20 30.16
CA THR A 160 4.39 29.77 31.40
C THR A 160 5.54 30.75 31.14
N PRO A 161 5.76 31.76 31.99
CA PRO A 161 6.98 32.55 31.92
C PRO A 161 8.24 31.70 32.19
N LYS A 162 9.33 31.94 31.46
CA LYS A 162 10.61 31.22 31.63
C LYS A 162 11.20 31.40 33.03
N GLY A 163 10.93 32.56 33.68
CA GLY A 163 11.36 32.85 35.04
C GLY A 163 10.43 32.30 36.15
N GLY A 164 9.45 31.48 35.80
CA GLY A 164 8.44 30.97 36.74
C GLY A 164 7.24 31.93 36.90
N GLY A 165 6.14 31.42 37.50
CA GLY A 165 4.91 32.13 37.70
C GLY A 165 3.68 31.40 37.19
N ALA A 166 2.51 32.00 37.30
CA ALA A 166 1.27 31.44 36.81
C ALA A 166 1.30 31.26 35.29
N GLY A 167 0.81 30.12 34.84
CA GLY A 167 0.67 29.82 33.41
C GLY A 167 -0.79 29.89 32.96
N VAL A 168 -1.01 29.80 31.66
CA VAL A 168 -2.32 29.71 31.03
C VAL A 168 -2.34 28.52 30.04
N SER A 169 -3.34 27.66 30.11
CA SER A 169 -3.50 26.53 29.24
C SER A 169 -4.06 26.91 27.86
N TYR A 170 -3.82 26.07 26.87
CA TYR A 170 -4.43 26.23 25.55
C TYR A 170 -5.97 26.20 25.61
N GLY A 171 -6.53 25.34 26.50
CA GLY A 171 -7.97 25.26 26.72
C GLY A 171 -8.56 26.58 27.21
N GLU A 172 -7.90 27.25 28.18
CA GLU A 172 -8.30 28.57 28.66
C GLU A 172 -8.18 29.65 27.56
N LEU A 173 -7.14 29.60 26.72
CA LEU A 173 -6.93 30.58 25.65
C LEU A 173 -7.94 30.46 24.50
N VAL A 174 -8.42 29.23 24.23
CA VAL A 174 -9.29 28.95 23.08
C VAL A 174 -10.73 28.66 23.51
N GLY A 175 -10.93 27.81 24.51
CA GLY A 175 -12.24 27.52 25.10
C GLY A 175 -13.27 27.00 24.10
N ASP A 176 -12.95 25.93 23.37
CA ASP A 176 -13.79 25.32 22.32
C ASP A 176 -14.13 26.23 21.12
N ARG A 177 -13.54 27.44 21.07
CA ARG A 177 -13.73 28.35 19.94
C ARG A 177 -12.81 28.01 18.78
N ARG A 178 -13.23 28.33 17.58
CA ARG A 178 -12.39 28.25 16.40
C ARG A 178 -11.23 29.26 16.48
N LEU A 179 -10.06 28.83 15.96
CA LEU A 179 -8.90 29.72 15.86
C LEU A 179 -9.10 30.79 14.78
N ASN A 180 -9.83 30.44 13.72
CA ASN A 180 -10.11 31.28 12.54
C ASN A 180 -8.82 31.84 11.88
N LEU A 181 -7.81 30.96 11.75
CA LEU A 181 -6.49 31.29 11.21
C LEU A 181 -6.27 30.62 9.87
N LYS A 182 -5.61 31.31 8.97
CA LYS A 182 -4.98 30.70 7.80
C LYS A 182 -3.64 30.07 8.20
N VAL A 183 -3.32 28.95 7.55
CA VAL A 183 -2.01 28.29 7.74
C VAL A 183 -0.92 29.19 7.18
N ASP A 184 0.01 29.58 8.02
CA ASP A 184 1.23 30.29 7.62
C ASP A 184 2.30 29.27 7.24
N LEU A 185 2.63 29.21 5.95
CA LEU A 185 3.68 28.34 5.43
C LEU A 185 5.08 28.74 5.92
N LYS A 186 5.26 29.97 6.43
CA LYS A 186 6.49 30.49 7.02
C LYS A 186 6.55 30.30 8.53
N ALA A 187 5.47 29.86 9.19
CA ALA A 187 5.48 29.61 10.62
C ALA A 187 6.70 28.76 11.02
N PRO A 188 7.50 29.16 12.01
CA PRO A 188 8.71 28.45 12.39
C PRO A 188 8.36 27.07 12.93
N LEU A 189 8.89 26.04 12.28
CA LEU A 189 8.83 24.67 12.80
C LEU A 189 9.82 24.53 13.95
N LYS A 190 9.53 23.62 14.89
CA LYS A 190 10.48 23.30 15.95
C LYS A 190 11.78 22.73 15.36
N ASP A 191 12.89 23.12 15.97
CA ASP A 191 14.21 22.58 15.65
C ASP A 191 14.25 21.09 15.97
N PRO A 192 14.70 20.24 15.04
CA PRO A 192 14.86 18.80 15.27
C PRO A 192 15.71 18.45 16.51
N ALA A 193 16.68 19.29 16.87
CA ALA A 193 17.48 19.11 18.09
C ALA A 193 16.65 19.21 19.38
N THR A 194 15.45 19.80 19.32
CA THR A 194 14.54 19.99 20.46
C THR A 194 13.42 18.95 20.52
N PHE A 195 13.37 18.01 19.60
CA PHE A 195 12.29 17.01 19.54
C PHE A 195 12.30 16.08 20.74
N ARG A 196 11.10 15.83 21.27
CA ARG A 196 10.85 14.92 22.39
C ARG A 196 9.90 13.81 22.04
N ILE A 197 9.07 13.99 21.01
CA ILE A 197 8.02 13.06 20.57
C ILE A 197 8.35 12.49 19.19
N ILE A 198 8.77 13.32 18.25
CA ILE A 198 9.27 12.86 16.95
C ILE A 198 10.61 12.12 17.17
N GLY A 199 10.79 11.01 16.46
CA GLY A 199 11.97 10.14 16.59
C GLY A 199 11.83 9.08 17.68
N GLN A 200 10.77 9.12 18.49
CA GLN A 200 10.50 8.12 19.52
C GLN A 200 9.58 7.00 19.01
N PRO A 201 9.75 5.75 19.50
CA PRO A 201 8.91 4.60 19.13
C PRO A 201 7.54 4.67 19.82
N ALA A 202 6.70 5.61 19.42
CA ALA A 202 5.36 5.74 19.97
C ALA A 202 4.47 4.59 19.52
N ARG A 203 3.81 3.94 20.49
CA ARG A 203 2.93 2.80 20.24
C ARG A 203 1.72 3.21 19.40
N ARG A 204 1.32 2.35 18.50
CA ARG A 204 0.10 2.51 17.71
C ARG A 204 -1.14 2.47 18.59
N PRO A 205 -2.03 3.49 18.51
CA PRO A 205 -3.20 3.58 19.40
C PRO A 205 -4.29 2.55 19.09
N ASP A 206 -4.32 2.01 17.87
CA ASP A 206 -5.33 1.08 17.37
C ASP A 206 -5.03 -0.39 17.72
N VAL A 207 -3.76 -0.76 17.92
CA VAL A 207 -3.35 -2.16 18.14
C VAL A 207 -4.00 -2.79 19.38
N PRO A 208 -4.09 -2.14 20.56
CA PRO A 208 -4.74 -2.76 21.72
C PRO A 208 -6.22 -3.12 21.48
N ALA A 209 -6.95 -2.29 20.74
CA ALA A 209 -8.34 -2.59 20.39
C ALA A 209 -8.43 -3.72 19.36
N LYS A 210 -7.50 -3.76 18.39
CA LYS A 210 -7.45 -4.80 17.35
C LYS A 210 -7.18 -6.19 17.94
N VAL A 211 -6.17 -6.33 18.80
CA VAL A 211 -5.80 -7.63 19.39
C VAL A 211 -6.78 -8.12 20.46
N THR A 212 -7.66 -7.27 20.95
CA THR A 212 -8.72 -7.63 21.91
C THR A 212 -10.10 -7.74 21.28
N GLY A 213 -10.22 -7.64 19.96
CA GLY A 213 -11.49 -7.72 19.24
C GLY A 213 -12.46 -6.56 19.51
N ARG A 214 -11.97 -5.43 20.06
CA ARG A 214 -12.78 -4.24 20.33
C ARG A 214 -12.75 -3.22 19.20
N HIS A 215 -11.83 -3.36 18.27
CA HIS A 215 -11.74 -2.50 17.10
C HIS A 215 -12.87 -2.80 16.12
N VAL A 216 -13.49 -1.75 15.58
CA VAL A 216 -14.56 -1.89 14.59
C VAL A 216 -13.97 -1.66 13.20
N PHE A 217 -13.84 -2.74 12.44
CA PHE A 217 -13.52 -2.68 11.02
C PHE A 217 -14.80 -2.41 10.21
N VAL A 218 -14.65 -2.02 8.95
CA VAL A 218 -15.80 -1.88 8.03
C VAL A 218 -16.66 -3.15 7.96
N HIS A 219 -16.04 -4.32 8.15
CA HIS A 219 -16.69 -5.63 8.19
C HIS A 219 -17.59 -5.84 9.42
N ASP A 220 -17.30 -5.14 10.53
CA ASP A 220 -18.01 -5.24 11.80
C ASP A 220 -19.05 -4.13 11.97
N PHE A 221 -18.97 -3.08 11.14
CA PHE A 221 -19.82 -1.92 11.24
C PHE A 221 -21.28 -2.23 10.86
N SER A 222 -22.23 -1.79 11.65
CA SER A 222 -23.65 -2.04 11.41
C SER A 222 -24.53 -0.83 11.74
N LEU A 223 -25.63 -0.73 11.03
CA LEU A 223 -26.66 0.29 11.21
C LEU A 223 -28.01 -0.33 11.55
N PRO A 224 -28.90 0.38 12.26
CA PRO A 224 -30.27 -0.08 12.49
C PRO A 224 -30.98 -0.39 11.17
N GLY A 225 -31.59 -1.56 11.07
CA GLY A 225 -32.34 -1.95 9.89
C GLY A 225 -31.49 -2.28 8.65
N MET A 226 -30.17 -2.46 8.80
CA MET A 226 -29.25 -2.79 7.72
C MET A 226 -29.55 -4.17 7.12
N LEU A 227 -29.38 -4.26 5.81
CA LEU A 227 -29.37 -5.52 5.06
C LEU A 227 -27.95 -5.95 4.73
N TYR A 228 -27.77 -7.25 4.56
CA TYR A 228 -26.54 -7.85 4.05
C TYR A 228 -26.68 -8.13 2.56
N GLY A 229 -25.80 -7.56 1.75
CA GLY A 229 -25.80 -7.67 0.29
C GLY A 229 -24.66 -8.56 -0.22
N ARG A 230 -24.93 -9.26 -1.31
CA ARG A 230 -23.93 -9.95 -2.14
C ARG A 230 -24.14 -9.58 -3.60
N ALA A 231 -23.09 -9.07 -4.24
CA ALA A 231 -23.09 -8.89 -5.69
C ALA A 231 -22.87 -10.26 -6.36
N ILE A 232 -23.53 -10.48 -7.47
CA ILE A 232 -23.39 -11.70 -8.28
C ILE A 232 -22.71 -11.31 -9.57
N ARG A 233 -21.51 -11.82 -9.75
CA ARG A 233 -20.68 -11.56 -10.91
C ARG A 233 -20.93 -12.60 -12.00
N PRO A 234 -20.74 -12.25 -13.29
CA PRO A 234 -20.84 -13.19 -14.37
C PRO A 234 -19.75 -14.28 -14.31
N PRO A 235 -19.97 -15.45 -14.90
CA PRO A 235 -18.97 -16.52 -14.95
C PRO A 235 -17.78 -16.21 -15.85
N ALA A 236 -17.90 -15.20 -16.71
CA ALA A 236 -16.82 -14.72 -17.57
C ALA A 236 -16.79 -13.18 -17.57
N ILE A 237 -15.59 -12.61 -17.62
CA ILE A 237 -15.34 -11.16 -17.42
C ILE A 237 -16.19 -10.29 -18.36
N GLY A 238 -16.35 -10.66 -19.63
CA GLY A 238 -17.13 -9.89 -20.62
C GLY A 238 -18.55 -10.39 -20.85
N ALA A 239 -19.06 -11.30 -19.99
CA ALA A 239 -20.42 -11.80 -20.14
C ALA A 239 -21.46 -10.80 -19.62
N THR A 240 -22.61 -10.72 -20.30
CA THR A 240 -23.76 -9.88 -19.95
C THR A 240 -24.93 -10.70 -19.44
N LEU A 241 -25.71 -10.11 -18.52
CA LEU A 241 -26.87 -10.78 -17.91
C LEU A 241 -28.02 -10.83 -18.92
N LEU A 242 -28.53 -12.04 -19.21
CA LEU A 242 -29.65 -12.25 -20.12
C LEU A 242 -30.96 -12.44 -19.33
N ALA A 243 -31.00 -13.33 -18.35
CA ALA A 243 -32.19 -13.65 -17.56
C ALA A 243 -31.85 -13.96 -16.12
N VAL A 244 -32.84 -13.79 -15.23
CA VAL A 244 -32.75 -14.14 -13.80
C VAL A 244 -34.02 -14.90 -13.43
N ASP A 245 -33.88 -16.07 -12.80
CA ASP A 245 -34.97 -16.83 -12.21
C ASP A 245 -35.03 -16.55 -10.70
N GLU A 246 -35.79 -15.55 -10.30
CA GLU A 246 -35.92 -15.13 -8.90
C GLU A 246 -36.63 -16.21 -8.06
N SER A 247 -37.45 -17.12 -8.69
CA SER A 247 -38.14 -18.19 -8.00
C SER A 247 -37.14 -19.19 -7.37
N SER A 248 -35.93 -19.29 -7.92
CA SER A 248 -34.88 -20.18 -7.43
C SER A 248 -34.41 -19.83 -5.99
N VAL A 249 -34.67 -18.61 -5.50
CA VAL A 249 -34.40 -18.18 -4.13
C VAL A 249 -35.64 -17.88 -3.30
N GLY A 250 -36.84 -18.12 -3.85
CA GLY A 250 -38.13 -17.82 -3.19
C GLY A 250 -38.34 -18.54 -1.87
N SER A 251 -37.67 -19.66 -1.62
CA SER A 251 -37.71 -20.39 -0.35
C SER A 251 -36.82 -19.84 0.76
N ILE A 252 -35.95 -18.85 0.45
CA ILE A 252 -35.03 -18.27 1.43
C ILE A 252 -35.69 -17.03 2.07
N PRO A 253 -35.95 -17.06 3.38
CA PRO A 253 -36.71 -15.99 4.03
C PRO A 253 -36.03 -14.60 3.90
N GLY A 254 -36.82 -13.58 3.53
CA GLY A 254 -36.43 -12.19 3.52
C GLY A 254 -35.42 -11.77 2.43
N VAL A 255 -35.21 -12.64 1.44
CA VAL A 255 -34.32 -12.32 0.29
C VAL A 255 -35.00 -11.32 -0.65
N ARG A 256 -34.23 -10.38 -1.13
CA ARG A 256 -34.61 -9.40 -2.16
C ARG A 256 -33.55 -9.44 -3.26
N VAL A 257 -33.99 -9.63 -4.49
CA VAL A 257 -33.12 -9.55 -5.67
C VAL A 257 -33.07 -8.11 -6.16
N VAL A 258 -31.88 -7.63 -6.48
CA VAL A 258 -31.64 -6.31 -7.06
C VAL A 258 -31.03 -6.50 -8.44
N ARG A 259 -31.72 -6.01 -9.47
CA ARG A 259 -31.25 -6.02 -10.86
C ARG A 259 -31.30 -4.61 -11.43
N ILE A 260 -30.17 -4.12 -11.97
CA ILE A 260 -30.06 -2.82 -12.64
C ILE A 260 -29.20 -3.05 -13.90
N GLY A 261 -29.82 -3.12 -15.07
CA GLY A 261 -29.12 -3.55 -16.28
C GLY A 261 -28.56 -4.97 -16.12
N SER A 262 -27.23 -5.12 -16.27
CA SER A 262 -26.51 -6.37 -16.00
C SER A 262 -25.98 -6.48 -14.56
N PHE A 263 -26.12 -5.44 -13.74
CA PHE A 263 -25.83 -5.56 -12.30
C PHE A 263 -26.86 -6.43 -11.62
N LEU A 264 -26.37 -7.44 -10.88
CA LEU A 264 -27.20 -8.39 -10.16
C LEU A 264 -26.67 -8.50 -8.72
N GLY A 265 -27.59 -8.46 -7.75
CA GLY A 265 -27.28 -8.67 -6.36
C GLY A 265 -28.47 -9.23 -5.58
N VAL A 266 -28.18 -9.75 -4.39
CA VAL A 266 -29.17 -10.21 -3.42
C VAL A 266 -28.92 -9.57 -2.08
N CYS A 267 -30.02 -9.25 -1.37
CA CYS A 267 -29.96 -8.70 -0.02
C CYS A 267 -30.90 -9.48 0.91
N ALA A 268 -30.52 -9.60 2.19
CA ALA A 268 -31.36 -10.18 3.23
C ALA A 268 -31.03 -9.56 4.60
N GLU A 269 -31.94 -9.71 5.58
CA GLU A 269 -31.68 -9.30 6.97
C GLU A 269 -30.70 -10.23 7.69
N SER A 270 -30.62 -11.49 7.26
CA SER A 270 -29.61 -12.46 7.69
C SER A 270 -28.48 -12.51 6.67
N GLU A 271 -27.23 -12.33 7.13
CA GLU A 271 -26.06 -12.46 6.26
C GLU A 271 -25.98 -13.84 5.60
N TRP A 272 -26.27 -14.90 6.38
CA TRP A 272 -26.28 -16.25 5.85
C TRP A 272 -27.34 -16.46 4.75
N ASN A 273 -28.53 -15.86 4.90
CA ASN A 273 -29.54 -15.90 3.85
C ASN A 273 -29.07 -15.18 2.56
N ALA A 274 -28.39 -14.05 2.68
CA ALA A 274 -27.79 -13.38 1.52
C ALA A 274 -26.71 -14.27 0.83
N VAL A 275 -25.86 -14.93 1.61
CA VAL A 275 -24.85 -15.88 1.08
C VAL A 275 -25.51 -17.06 0.38
N ARG A 276 -26.55 -17.66 0.99
CA ARG A 276 -27.30 -18.77 0.37
C ARG A 276 -27.98 -18.32 -0.92
N ALA A 277 -28.60 -17.16 -0.90
CA ALA A 277 -29.30 -16.61 -2.07
C ALA A 277 -28.33 -16.35 -3.21
N ALA A 278 -27.15 -15.76 -2.94
CA ALA A 278 -26.13 -15.52 -3.96
C ALA A 278 -25.64 -16.82 -4.64
N ARG A 279 -25.57 -17.92 -3.89
CA ARG A 279 -25.18 -19.24 -4.42
C ARG A 279 -26.29 -19.96 -5.18
N GLN A 280 -27.56 -19.70 -4.85
CA GLN A 280 -28.70 -20.42 -5.37
C GLN A 280 -29.44 -19.69 -6.49
N LEU A 281 -29.28 -18.36 -6.58
CA LEU A 281 -29.96 -17.57 -7.62
C LEU A 281 -29.48 -18.00 -9.00
N LYS A 282 -30.45 -18.45 -9.80
CA LYS A 282 -30.18 -18.87 -11.18
C LYS A 282 -30.22 -17.65 -12.09
N ALA A 283 -29.12 -17.41 -12.76
CA ALA A 283 -28.98 -16.35 -13.76
C ALA A 283 -28.39 -16.94 -15.05
N THR A 284 -28.88 -16.45 -16.18
CA THR A 284 -28.36 -16.81 -17.50
C THR A 284 -27.51 -15.67 -18.03
N TRP A 285 -26.31 -15.99 -18.47
CA TRP A 285 -25.34 -15.04 -18.98
C TRP A 285 -24.96 -15.35 -20.43
N SER A 286 -24.54 -14.33 -21.16
CA SER A 286 -24.00 -14.54 -22.51
C SER A 286 -22.66 -15.29 -22.44
N PRO A 287 -22.32 -16.09 -23.46
CA PRO A 287 -21.00 -16.69 -23.56
C PRO A 287 -19.94 -15.61 -23.83
N TRP A 288 -18.73 -15.80 -23.28
CA TRP A 288 -17.58 -14.94 -23.53
C TRP A 288 -16.27 -15.68 -23.29
N THR A 289 -15.31 -15.54 -24.17
CA THR A 289 -13.96 -16.17 -24.10
C THR A 289 -12.91 -15.26 -24.73
N GLY A 290 -12.87 -13.99 -24.30
CA GLY A 290 -12.04 -12.96 -24.94
C GLY A 290 -10.62 -12.82 -24.37
N LEU A 291 -10.25 -13.53 -23.28
CA LEU A 291 -8.89 -13.48 -22.76
C LEU A 291 -7.93 -14.34 -23.62
N PRO A 292 -6.63 -13.97 -23.68
CA PRO A 292 -5.60 -14.86 -24.24
C PRO A 292 -5.37 -16.08 -23.35
N GLU A 293 -4.65 -17.06 -23.84
CA GLU A 293 -4.15 -18.15 -23.00
C GLU A 293 -3.10 -17.64 -22.01
N HIS A 294 -3.20 -18.03 -20.75
CA HIS A 294 -2.29 -17.57 -19.70
C HIS A 294 -0.81 -17.83 -20.04
N ALA A 295 -0.49 -18.98 -20.61
CA ALA A 295 0.88 -19.33 -21.00
C ALA A 295 1.49 -18.39 -22.06
N ARG A 296 0.66 -17.63 -22.78
CA ARG A 296 1.09 -16.67 -23.80
C ARG A 296 1.18 -15.24 -23.31
N LEU A 297 0.96 -14.98 -22.02
CA LEU A 297 0.84 -13.63 -21.45
C LEU A 297 1.95 -12.69 -21.93
N PHE A 298 3.22 -13.07 -21.80
CA PHE A 298 4.34 -12.19 -22.14
C PHE A 298 4.53 -12.03 -23.65
N ALA A 299 4.24 -13.07 -24.43
CA ALA A 299 4.22 -12.96 -25.89
C ALA A 299 3.12 -12.00 -26.38
N GLU A 300 1.94 -12.05 -25.75
CA GLU A 300 0.84 -11.12 -26.05
C GLU A 300 1.20 -9.68 -25.65
N ILE A 301 1.81 -9.48 -24.45
CA ILE A 301 2.28 -8.16 -24.00
C ILE A 301 3.25 -7.58 -25.03
N ARG A 302 4.22 -8.35 -25.50
CA ARG A 302 5.23 -7.88 -26.46
C ARG A 302 4.64 -7.46 -27.80
N THR A 303 3.52 -8.05 -28.21
CA THR A 303 2.82 -7.78 -29.46
C THR A 303 1.60 -6.86 -29.32
N THR A 304 1.19 -6.50 -28.11
CA THR A 304 0.09 -5.57 -27.86
C THR A 304 0.40 -4.20 -28.45
N PRO A 305 -0.54 -3.55 -29.14
CA PRO A 305 -0.31 -2.24 -29.74
C PRO A 305 0.16 -1.19 -28.73
N VAL A 306 1.26 -0.53 -29.05
CA VAL A 306 1.81 0.59 -28.29
C VAL A 306 1.02 1.87 -28.64
N VAL A 307 0.53 2.58 -27.63
CA VAL A 307 -0.19 3.85 -27.83
C VAL A 307 0.75 5.06 -27.79
N ARG A 308 1.90 4.91 -27.12
CA ARG A 308 2.92 5.96 -27.00
C ARG A 308 4.23 5.38 -26.52
N ASP A 309 5.32 5.84 -27.11
CA ASP A 309 6.65 5.68 -26.56
C ASP A 309 6.99 6.90 -25.68
N GLU A 310 7.61 6.64 -24.54
CA GLU A 310 8.06 7.68 -23.62
C GLU A 310 9.52 7.44 -23.25
N THR A 311 10.39 8.37 -23.63
CA THR A 311 11.78 8.36 -23.18
C THR A 311 11.86 8.86 -21.74
N ILE A 312 12.21 7.97 -20.83
CA ILE A 312 12.33 8.25 -19.39
C ILE A 312 13.70 8.89 -19.09
N ALA A 313 14.75 8.39 -19.72
CA ALA A 313 16.11 8.91 -19.55
C ALA A 313 16.91 8.80 -20.85
N THR A 314 17.74 9.82 -21.09
CA THR A 314 18.74 9.84 -22.16
C THR A 314 20.02 10.49 -21.65
N ARG A 315 21.17 9.85 -21.92
CA ARG A 315 22.49 10.39 -21.69
C ARG A 315 23.43 9.86 -22.77
N GLY A 316 24.22 10.70 -23.41
CA GLY A 316 25.12 10.31 -24.48
C GLY A 316 24.43 9.62 -25.67
N ASP A 317 25.13 8.75 -26.37
CA ASP A 317 24.62 7.91 -27.47
C ASP A 317 24.68 6.43 -27.08
N ALA A 318 23.63 5.94 -26.43
CA ALA A 318 23.57 4.56 -25.97
C ALA A 318 23.53 3.56 -27.13
N LEU A 319 22.80 3.87 -28.22
CA LEU A 319 22.63 2.94 -29.34
C LEU A 319 23.95 2.81 -30.17
N GLY A 320 24.62 3.92 -30.44
CA GLY A 320 25.93 3.92 -31.08
C GLY A 320 26.97 3.22 -30.23
N ALA A 321 27.00 3.47 -28.91
CA ALA A 321 27.96 2.85 -28.00
C ALA A 321 27.72 1.31 -27.82
N LEU A 322 26.49 0.82 -27.96
CA LEU A 322 26.19 -0.63 -27.96
C LEU A 322 26.80 -1.37 -29.15
N THR A 323 27.06 -0.68 -30.28
CA THR A 323 27.66 -1.25 -31.49
C THR A 323 29.17 -1.03 -31.60
N GLY A 324 29.74 -0.23 -30.68
CA GLY A 324 31.12 0.29 -30.77
C GLY A 324 32.26 -0.68 -30.34
N GLY A 325 32.05 -1.99 -30.26
CA GLY A 325 33.14 -2.99 -30.13
C GLY A 325 33.41 -3.49 -28.69
N GLY A 326 32.52 -3.29 -27.72
CA GLY A 326 32.55 -3.92 -26.40
C GLY A 326 31.84 -5.26 -26.34
N ARG A 327 31.96 -5.99 -25.20
CA ARG A 327 31.13 -7.17 -24.92
C ARG A 327 29.71 -6.70 -24.64
N THR A 328 28.77 -7.03 -25.53
CA THR A 328 27.36 -6.70 -25.35
C THR A 328 26.65 -7.84 -24.62
N LEU A 329 25.84 -7.45 -23.61
CA LEU A 329 24.91 -8.33 -22.89
C LEU A 329 23.50 -7.90 -23.23
N SER A 330 22.58 -8.87 -23.24
CA SER A 330 21.15 -8.64 -23.34
C SER A 330 20.38 -9.60 -22.44
N ALA A 331 19.29 -9.13 -21.85
CA ALA A 331 18.41 -9.95 -21.04
C ALA A 331 16.97 -9.43 -21.12
N THR A 332 16.04 -10.38 -21.00
CA THR A 332 14.60 -10.10 -20.89
C THR A 332 14.11 -10.46 -19.51
N TYR A 333 13.33 -9.60 -18.91
CA TYR A 333 12.74 -9.78 -17.59
C TYR A 333 11.23 -9.72 -17.65
N GLU A 334 10.58 -10.63 -16.92
CA GLU A 334 9.14 -10.82 -16.92
C GLU A 334 8.59 -10.78 -15.49
N TRP A 335 7.62 -9.90 -15.26
CA TRP A 335 6.91 -9.78 -14.00
C TRP A 335 5.43 -10.09 -14.21
N PRO A 336 4.81 -11.05 -13.46
CA PRO A 336 3.46 -11.53 -13.73
C PRO A 336 2.38 -10.57 -13.23
N ILE A 337 1.14 -10.86 -13.60
CA ILE A 337 -0.04 -10.24 -13.00
C ILE A 337 -0.16 -10.74 -11.55
N GLN A 338 -0.41 -9.81 -10.61
CA GLN A 338 -0.52 -10.13 -9.19
C GLN A 338 -1.73 -9.47 -8.54
N SER A 339 -2.32 -10.14 -7.56
CA SER A 339 -3.44 -9.63 -6.75
C SER A 339 -2.92 -8.80 -5.58
N HIS A 340 -3.78 -7.94 -5.01
CA HIS A 340 -3.45 -7.19 -3.79
C HIS A 340 -3.33 -8.11 -2.57
N GLY A 341 -4.14 -9.17 -2.52
CA GLY A 341 -4.05 -10.20 -1.50
C GLY A 341 -4.37 -9.72 -0.08
N SER A 342 -5.30 -8.78 0.08
CA SER A 342 -5.79 -8.37 1.40
C SER A 342 -6.37 -9.55 2.17
N MET A 343 -6.07 -9.67 3.49
CA MET A 343 -6.50 -10.82 4.31
C MET A 343 -8.02 -10.96 4.36
N GLY A 344 -8.75 -9.87 4.55
CA GLY A 344 -10.21 -9.85 4.41
C GLY A 344 -10.61 -9.32 3.05
N PRO A 345 -11.66 -9.86 2.43
CA PRO A 345 -12.18 -9.34 1.17
C PRO A 345 -12.77 -7.93 1.30
N SER A 346 -12.94 -7.24 0.19
CA SER A 346 -13.51 -5.89 0.14
C SER A 346 -14.90 -5.85 0.77
N SER A 347 -15.16 -4.80 1.56
CA SER A 347 -16.44 -4.57 2.24
C SER A 347 -16.74 -3.08 2.37
N ALA A 348 -18.01 -2.72 2.31
CA ALA A 348 -18.49 -1.37 2.55
C ALA A 348 -19.96 -1.39 3.04
N VAL A 349 -20.36 -0.29 3.69
CA VAL A 349 -21.73 -0.02 4.08
C VAL A 349 -22.21 1.25 3.39
N ALA A 350 -23.40 1.23 2.80
CA ALA A 350 -24.03 2.41 2.23
C ALA A 350 -25.44 2.61 2.80
N ASP A 351 -25.77 3.84 3.15
CA ASP A 351 -27.13 4.29 3.47
C ASP A 351 -27.51 5.41 2.50
N VAL A 352 -28.27 5.05 1.47
CA VAL A 352 -28.69 5.96 0.40
C VAL A 352 -30.17 6.31 0.57
N LYS A 353 -30.44 7.58 0.69
CA LYS A 353 -31.79 8.18 0.72
C LYS A 353 -32.05 8.94 -0.59
N THR A 354 -33.26 9.43 -0.75
CA THR A 354 -33.65 10.18 -1.95
C THR A 354 -32.89 11.50 -2.10
N ASP A 355 -32.45 12.11 -1.01
CA ASP A 355 -31.83 13.43 -0.93
C ASP A 355 -30.38 13.45 -0.47
N ARG A 356 -29.84 12.32 0.00
CA ARG A 356 -28.48 12.21 0.54
C ARG A 356 -27.98 10.76 0.56
N ALA A 357 -26.67 10.61 0.70
CA ALA A 357 -26.05 9.32 0.92
C ALA A 357 -24.88 9.41 1.90
N THR A 358 -24.73 8.36 2.74
CA THR A 358 -23.54 8.16 3.55
C THR A 358 -22.96 6.78 3.25
N ILE A 359 -21.65 6.72 2.99
CA ILE A 359 -20.94 5.50 2.63
C ILE A 359 -19.75 5.33 3.56
N TRP A 360 -19.70 4.20 4.27
CA TRP A 360 -18.57 3.79 5.11
C TRP A 360 -17.75 2.77 4.34
N THR A 361 -16.46 3.06 4.17
CA THR A 361 -15.58 2.27 3.33
C THR A 361 -14.14 2.36 3.80
N ALA A 362 -13.33 1.36 3.48
CA ALA A 362 -11.89 1.37 3.77
C ALA A 362 -11.07 2.16 2.73
N SER A 363 -11.70 3.11 2.05
CA SER A 363 -11.08 3.87 0.95
C SER A 363 -9.83 4.64 1.36
N GLN A 364 -8.79 4.51 0.58
CA GLN A 364 -7.59 5.35 0.68
C GLN A 364 -7.78 6.75 0.05
N ALA A 365 -8.97 7.06 -0.49
CA ALA A 365 -9.21 8.27 -1.29
C ALA A 365 -10.65 8.78 -1.21
N THR A 366 -11.22 8.86 -0.01
CA THR A 366 -12.64 9.23 0.21
C THR A 366 -13.05 10.50 -0.53
N HIS A 367 -12.25 11.57 -0.43
CA HIS A 367 -12.54 12.83 -1.12
C HIS A 367 -12.53 12.68 -2.66
N LYS A 368 -11.64 11.85 -3.23
CA LYS A 368 -11.57 11.63 -4.67
C LYS A 368 -12.75 10.79 -5.18
N PHE A 369 -13.29 9.92 -4.34
CA PHE A 369 -14.47 9.12 -4.69
C PHE A 369 -15.80 9.84 -4.46
N GLN A 370 -15.86 10.87 -3.63
CA GLN A 370 -17.10 11.61 -3.36
C GLN A 370 -17.80 12.08 -4.65
N PRO A 371 -17.15 12.77 -5.59
CA PRO A 371 -17.80 13.18 -6.86
C PRO A 371 -18.16 11.97 -7.74
N ALA A 372 -17.43 10.86 -7.68
CA ALA A 372 -17.79 9.66 -8.42
C ALA A 372 -19.07 9.02 -7.89
N PHE A 373 -19.22 8.88 -6.56
CA PHE A 373 -20.47 8.40 -5.96
C PHE A 373 -21.64 9.35 -6.15
N ALA A 374 -21.39 10.67 -6.15
CA ALA A 374 -22.41 11.65 -6.46
C ALA A 374 -23.01 11.42 -7.87
N ARG A 375 -22.17 11.18 -8.87
CA ARG A 375 -22.61 10.84 -10.24
C ARG A 375 -23.34 9.49 -10.30
N ILE A 376 -22.79 8.45 -9.67
CA ILE A 376 -23.40 7.11 -9.65
C ILE A 376 -24.81 7.16 -9.04
N LEU A 377 -24.97 7.93 -7.97
CA LEU A 377 -26.22 8.05 -7.25
C LEU A 377 -27.18 9.12 -7.82
N GLY A 378 -26.70 9.98 -8.70
CA GLY A 378 -27.49 11.12 -9.21
C GLY A 378 -27.81 12.16 -8.13
N LEU A 379 -26.89 12.36 -7.17
CA LEU A 379 -27.03 13.30 -6.07
C LEU A 379 -26.01 14.45 -6.21
N PRO A 380 -26.33 15.64 -5.67
CA PRO A 380 -25.30 16.68 -5.52
C PRO A 380 -24.15 16.20 -4.65
N GLU A 381 -22.91 16.57 -4.97
CA GLU A 381 -21.71 16.13 -4.26
C GLU A 381 -21.78 16.46 -2.75
N ALA A 382 -22.26 17.65 -2.40
CA ALA A 382 -22.44 18.08 -1.00
C ALA A 382 -23.47 17.23 -0.22
N LYS A 383 -24.23 16.37 -0.88
CA LYS A 383 -25.19 15.44 -0.26
C LYS A 383 -24.68 14.02 -0.14
N VAL A 384 -23.43 13.79 -0.56
CA VAL A 384 -22.76 12.48 -0.46
C VAL A 384 -21.59 12.60 0.51
N ARG A 385 -21.65 11.84 1.61
CA ARG A 385 -20.58 11.76 2.61
C ARG A 385 -19.91 10.39 2.54
N LEU A 386 -18.60 10.38 2.43
CA LEU A 386 -17.80 9.18 2.58
C LEU A 386 -17.05 9.24 3.92
N ILE A 387 -17.06 8.13 4.65
CA ILE A 387 -16.43 7.99 5.96
C ILE A 387 -15.48 6.80 5.91
N TYR A 388 -14.20 7.04 6.20
CA TYR A 388 -13.21 6.00 6.30
C TYR A 388 -13.42 5.14 7.54
N LEU A 389 -13.39 3.83 7.36
CA LEU A 389 -13.23 2.83 8.41
C LEU A 389 -12.07 1.90 8.06
N ASP A 390 -11.35 1.40 9.06
CA ASP A 390 -10.26 0.45 8.83
C ASP A 390 -10.78 -0.81 8.10
N GLY A 391 -10.08 -1.21 7.05
CA GLY A 391 -10.24 -2.49 6.38
C GLY A 391 -9.18 -3.50 6.84
N SER A 392 -9.23 -4.70 6.29
CA SER A 392 -8.34 -5.82 6.64
C SER A 392 -7.12 -5.95 5.73
N GLY A 393 -6.67 -4.87 5.14
CA GLY A 393 -5.55 -4.74 4.23
C GLY A 393 -5.88 -3.75 3.13
N CYS A 394 -4.85 -3.28 2.41
CA CYS A 394 -5.01 -2.33 1.32
C CYS A 394 -4.09 -2.66 0.14
N TYR A 395 -2.81 -2.39 0.29
CA TYR A 395 -1.75 -2.60 -0.71
C TYR A 395 -2.01 -1.93 -2.07
N GLY A 396 -2.91 -0.92 -2.10
CA GLY A 396 -3.40 -0.23 -3.29
C GLY A 396 -4.83 -0.58 -3.68
N MET A 397 -5.42 -1.66 -3.13
CA MET A 397 -6.78 -2.13 -3.44
C MET A 397 -7.83 -1.08 -3.12
N ASN A 398 -7.72 -0.40 -1.99
CA ASN A 398 -8.72 0.56 -1.50
C ASN A 398 -8.69 1.92 -2.24
N GLY A 399 -8.06 1.95 -3.39
CA GLY A 399 -8.22 2.94 -4.45
C GLY A 399 -9.26 2.55 -5.50
N HIS A 400 -10.01 1.43 -5.30
CA HIS A 400 -10.98 0.87 -6.22
C HIS A 400 -12.20 0.37 -5.42
N GLU A 401 -13.18 1.24 -5.25
CA GLU A 401 -14.27 1.08 -4.29
C GLU A 401 -15.46 0.30 -4.86
N ASP A 402 -15.21 -0.85 -5.50
CA ASP A 402 -16.24 -1.70 -6.12
C ASP A 402 -17.30 -2.18 -5.11
N ALA A 403 -16.87 -2.67 -3.93
CA ALA A 403 -17.81 -3.12 -2.89
C ALA A 403 -18.69 -1.98 -2.36
N ALA A 404 -18.14 -0.76 -2.29
CA ALA A 404 -18.90 0.43 -1.90
C ALA A 404 -19.91 0.84 -2.98
N ALA A 405 -19.56 0.71 -4.25
CA ALA A 405 -20.46 0.95 -5.37
C ALA A 405 -21.59 -0.08 -5.41
N ASP A 406 -21.29 -1.37 -5.20
CA ASP A 406 -22.30 -2.43 -5.07
C ASP A 406 -23.27 -2.12 -3.92
N ALA A 407 -22.75 -1.76 -2.74
CA ALA A 407 -23.56 -1.39 -1.58
C ALA A 407 -24.45 -0.18 -1.84
N ALA A 408 -23.91 0.85 -2.51
CA ALA A 408 -24.63 2.07 -2.83
C ALA A 408 -25.78 1.81 -3.82
N LEU A 409 -25.56 1.01 -4.86
CA LEU A 409 -26.59 0.62 -5.82
C LEU A 409 -27.72 -0.18 -5.16
N MET A 410 -27.37 -1.17 -4.31
CA MET A 410 -28.36 -1.99 -3.60
C MET A 410 -29.13 -1.14 -2.57
N SER A 411 -28.43 -0.27 -1.83
CA SER A 411 -29.05 0.62 -0.84
C SER A 411 -30.03 1.58 -1.51
N LYS A 412 -29.65 2.18 -2.64
CA LYS A 412 -30.52 3.07 -3.44
C LYS A 412 -31.77 2.34 -3.91
N ALA A 413 -31.64 1.10 -4.42
CA ALA A 413 -32.75 0.31 -4.93
C ALA A 413 -33.72 -0.09 -3.82
N LEU A 414 -33.24 -0.34 -2.60
CA LEU A 414 -34.05 -0.88 -1.49
C LEU A 414 -34.47 0.17 -0.47
N GLY A 415 -33.92 1.39 -0.51
CA GLY A 415 -34.19 2.48 0.46
C GLY A 415 -33.72 2.19 1.89
N ARG A 416 -32.88 1.15 2.09
CA ARG A 416 -32.37 0.68 3.39
C ARG A 416 -30.84 0.68 3.38
N PRO A 417 -30.18 0.82 4.55
CA PRO A 417 -28.74 0.60 4.64
C PRO A 417 -28.37 -0.81 4.17
N VAL A 418 -27.29 -0.93 3.40
CA VAL A 418 -26.80 -2.24 2.92
C VAL A 418 -25.30 -2.35 3.19
N ARG A 419 -24.87 -3.48 3.79
CA ARG A 419 -23.47 -3.89 3.84
C ARG A 419 -23.21 -4.91 2.73
N VAL A 420 -22.30 -4.58 1.83
CA VAL A 420 -21.74 -5.56 0.88
C VAL A 420 -20.39 -6.01 1.39
N GLN A 421 -20.19 -7.31 1.38
CA GLN A 421 -18.88 -7.93 1.60
C GLN A 421 -18.68 -8.97 0.49
N TRP A 422 -17.55 -8.89 -0.18
CA TRP A 422 -17.15 -9.85 -1.20
C TRP A 422 -16.73 -11.18 -0.56
N SER A 423 -16.81 -12.26 -1.30
CA SER A 423 -16.14 -13.51 -0.95
C SER A 423 -14.67 -13.46 -1.35
N ARG A 424 -13.86 -14.44 -0.92
CA ARG A 424 -12.47 -14.56 -1.40
C ARG A 424 -12.42 -14.79 -2.90
N ALA A 425 -13.34 -15.56 -3.45
CA ALA A 425 -13.42 -15.80 -4.89
C ALA A 425 -13.79 -14.52 -5.67
N ASP A 426 -14.68 -13.69 -5.13
CA ASP A 426 -14.98 -12.38 -5.74
C ASP A 426 -13.75 -11.47 -5.71
N GLU A 427 -13.04 -11.41 -4.57
CA GLU A 427 -11.84 -10.58 -4.43
C GLU A 427 -10.78 -10.98 -5.44
N HIS A 428 -10.34 -12.25 -5.43
CA HIS A 428 -9.31 -12.70 -6.36
C HIS A 428 -9.78 -12.73 -7.82
N GLY A 429 -11.06 -12.99 -8.07
CA GLY A 429 -11.60 -13.03 -9.42
C GLY A 429 -11.79 -11.67 -10.07
N TRP A 430 -12.13 -10.63 -9.26
CA TRP A 430 -12.66 -9.37 -9.80
C TRP A 430 -11.93 -8.12 -9.33
N ASP A 431 -11.08 -8.16 -8.28
CA ASP A 431 -10.26 -7.01 -7.93
C ASP A 431 -9.37 -6.61 -9.10
N PRO A 432 -9.09 -5.32 -9.29
CA PRO A 432 -8.11 -4.91 -10.30
C PRO A 432 -6.71 -5.37 -9.87
N LYS A 433 -5.89 -5.80 -10.82
CA LYS A 433 -4.62 -6.48 -10.58
C LYS A 433 -3.41 -5.55 -10.69
N GLY A 434 -2.33 -5.88 -10.00
CA GLY A 434 -1.01 -5.37 -10.34
C GLY A 434 -0.65 -5.82 -11.76
N PRO A 435 -0.30 -4.87 -12.66
CA PRO A 435 -0.14 -5.17 -14.07
C PRO A 435 1.09 -6.04 -14.35
N PRO A 436 1.06 -6.84 -15.41
CA PRO A 436 2.24 -7.53 -15.89
C PRO A 436 3.24 -6.52 -16.47
N GLN A 437 4.53 -6.87 -16.44
CA GLN A 437 5.60 -6.06 -16.99
C GLN A 437 6.57 -6.93 -17.79
N TYR A 438 7.02 -6.40 -18.92
CA TYR A 438 8.00 -7.03 -19.79
C TYR A 438 9.10 -6.03 -20.09
N LEU A 439 10.35 -6.38 -19.81
CA LEU A 439 11.49 -5.48 -19.97
C LEU A 439 12.61 -6.17 -20.76
N GLU A 440 13.17 -5.46 -21.74
CA GLU A 440 14.37 -5.84 -22.47
C GLU A 440 15.50 -4.88 -22.10
N LEU A 441 16.63 -5.42 -21.65
CA LEU A 441 17.80 -4.63 -21.27
C LEU A 441 19.02 -5.04 -22.07
N ARG A 442 19.84 -4.04 -22.42
CA ARG A 442 21.13 -4.26 -23.10
C ARG A 442 22.19 -3.38 -22.45
N ALA A 443 23.39 -3.89 -22.35
CA ALA A 443 24.54 -3.11 -21.92
C ALA A 443 25.79 -3.55 -22.68
N ALA A 444 26.75 -2.63 -22.86
CA ALA A 444 28.06 -2.92 -23.41
C ALA A 444 29.14 -2.62 -22.35
N VAL A 445 30.12 -3.53 -22.25
CA VAL A 445 31.27 -3.43 -21.35
C VAL A 445 32.54 -3.45 -22.17
N ASN A 446 33.44 -2.49 -21.93
CA ASN A 446 34.76 -2.45 -22.64
C ASN A 446 35.74 -3.48 -22.08
N GLY A 447 36.92 -3.58 -22.68
CA GLY A 447 37.97 -4.52 -22.29
C GLY A 447 38.51 -4.30 -20.85
N GLN A 448 38.23 -3.15 -20.22
CA GLN A 448 38.62 -2.82 -18.85
C GLN A 448 37.50 -3.15 -17.84
N GLY A 449 36.39 -3.74 -18.28
CA GLY A 449 35.24 -4.06 -17.45
C GLY A 449 34.38 -2.83 -17.08
N GLU A 450 34.46 -1.74 -17.88
CA GLU A 450 33.66 -0.54 -17.66
C GLU A 450 32.40 -0.55 -18.53
N VAL A 451 31.27 -0.13 -17.96
CA VAL A 451 30.02 0.04 -18.70
C VAL A 451 30.14 1.22 -19.64
N VAL A 452 30.02 0.99 -20.94
CA VAL A 452 30.06 2.05 -21.96
C VAL A 452 28.69 2.42 -22.48
N ALA A 453 27.70 1.52 -22.37
CA ALA A 453 26.33 1.77 -22.79
C ALA A 453 25.33 0.96 -21.96
N TRP A 454 24.12 1.54 -21.78
CA TRP A 454 22.97 0.92 -21.16
C TRP A 454 21.68 1.31 -21.91
N ASP A 455 20.85 0.34 -22.26
CA ASP A 455 19.54 0.53 -22.88
C ASP A 455 18.49 -0.29 -22.16
N SER A 456 17.44 0.34 -21.63
CA SER A 456 16.30 -0.29 -21.00
C SER A 456 15.03 0.01 -21.81
N GLN A 457 14.28 -1.03 -22.13
CA GLN A 457 12.97 -0.89 -22.79
C GLN A 457 11.93 -1.66 -21.99
N ALA A 458 10.80 -1.02 -21.66
CA ALA A 458 9.75 -1.58 -20.85
C ALA A 458 8.40 -1.49 -21.55
N TRP A 459 7.67 -2.59 -21.67
CA TRP A 459 6.30 -2.65 -22.15
C TRP A 459 5.36 -2.68 -20.98
N LEU A 460 4.63 -1.59 -20.77
CA LEU A 460 3.79 -1.35 -19.59
C LEU A 460 2.39 -0.91 -20.00
N PRO A 461 1.34 -1.31 -19.27
CA PRO A 461 -0.03 -0.92 -19.61
C PRO A 461 -0.29 0.59 -19.41
N ALA A 462 -0.82 1.25 -20.45
CA ALA A 462 -1.28 2.63 -20.38
C ALA A 462 -2.62 2.77 -19.65
N ALA A 463 -3.36 1.68 -19.53
CA ALA A 463 -4.70 1.66 -18.95
C ALA A 463 -4.68 1.29 -17.45
N THR A 464 -3.71 1.82 -16.68
CA THR A 464 -3.80 1.76 -15.23
C THR A 464 -4.64 2.95 -14.77
N PRO A 465 -5.91 2.75 -14.41
CA PRO A 465 -6.77 3.86 -14.06
C PRO A 465 -6.26 4.58 -12.83
N ASN A 466 -6.25 5.90 -12.87
CA ASN A 466 -5.96 6.71 -11.70
C ASN A 466 -7.26 7.22 -11.07
N LEU A 467 -7.24 7.34 -9.76
CA LEU A 467 -8.38 7.88 -9.00
C LEU A 467 -8.71 9.32 -9.41
N PRO A 468 -9.97 9.70 -9.59
CA PRO A 468 -11.23 8.95 -9.42
C PRO A 468 -11.74 8.28 -10.71
N ASN A 469 -10.94 8.14 -11.73
CA ASN A 469 -11.34 7.73 -13.07
C ASN A 469 -11.23 6.21 -13.29
N VAL A 470 -11.50 5.44 -12.24
CA VAL A 470 -11.53 3.98 -12.27
C VAL A 470 -12.95 3.54 -12.57
N PRO A 471 -13.20 2.82 -13.66
CA PRO A 471 -14.49 2.18 -13.87
C PRO A 471 -14.76 1.17 -12.76
N LEU A 472 -15.89 1.35 -12.05
CA LEU A 472 -16.32 0.45 -11.00
C LEU A 472 -17.28 -0.60 -11.59
N LEU A 473 -17.11 -1.85 -11.22
CA LEU A 473 -17.82 -3.00 -11.82
C LEU A 473 -19.34 -2.91 -11.70
N GLY A 474 -19.85 -2.56 -10.51
CA GLY A 474 -21.30 -2.45 -10.31
C GLY A 474 -21.95 -1.38 -11.19
N PRO A 475 -21.48 -0.13 -11.16
CA PRO A 475 -21.99 0.93 -12.04
C PRO A 475 -21.83 0.64 -13.54
N GLU A 476 -20.71 0.00 -13.94
CA GLU A 476 -20.51 -0.42 -15.33
C GLU A 476 -21.57 -1.44 -15.76
N ALA A 477 -21.77 -2.49 -14.97
CA ALA A 477 -22.80 -3.48 -15.22
C ALA A 477 -24.24 -2.91 -15.17
N ALA A 478 -24.46 -1.86 -14.36
CA ALA A 478 -25.72 -1.13 -14.30
C ALA A 478 -25.95 -0.18 -15.49
N GLY A 479 -24.97 -0.03 -16.40
CA GLY A 479 -25.05 0.89 -17.54
C GLY A 479 -24.90 2.36 -17.15
N ILE A 480 -24.31 2.65 -15.99
CA ILE A 480 -24.08 4.02 -15.52
C ILE A 480 -22.77 4.53 -16.12
N PRO A 481 -22.79 5.62 -16.90
CA PRO A 481 -21.59 6.17 -17.52
C PRO A 481 -20.53 6.55 -16.50
N GLN A 482 -19.30 6.10 -16.71
CA GLN A 482 -18.16 6.42 -15.87
C GLN A 482 -17.04 7.04 -16.71
N PRO A 483 -16.34 8.07 -16.21
CA PRO A 483 -15.20 8.62 -16.92
C PRO A 483 -14.08 7.57 -16.99
N MET A 484 -13.54 7.38 -18.19
CA MET A 484 -12.39 6.52 -18.43
C MET A 484 -11.12 7.36 -18.40
N GLY A 485 -10.27 7.17 -17.39
CA GLY A 485 -8.96 7.79 -17.31
C GLY A 485 -7.87 6.79 -17.67
N ARG A 486 -6.93 7.17 -18.52
CA ARG A 486 -5.67 6.45 -18.70
C ARG A 486 -4.59 7.17 -17.92
N PHE A 487 -3.81 6.41 -17.17
CA PHE A 487 -2.70 6.92 -16.38
C PHE A 487 -1.40 6.26 -16.83
N THR A 488 -0.47 7.11 -17.25
CA THR A 488 0.91 6.71 -17.57
C THR A 488 1.85 7.41 -16.60
N GLY A 489 3.02 6.87 -16.34
CA GLY A 489 4.08 7.54 -15.58
C GLY A 489 4.44 6.87 -14.27
N LEU A 490 3.56 6.68 -13.30
CA LEU A 490 3.95 6.09 -12.00
C LEU A 490 4.54 4.69 -12.12
N ILE A 491 4.03 3.86 -13.03
CA ILE A 491 4.53 2.51 -13.25
C ILE A 491 5.79 2.46 -14.12
N GLY A 492 6.13 3.54 -14.83
CA GLY A 492 7.37 3.67 -15.62
C GLY A 492 8.58 4.19 -14.84
N GLN A 493 8.42 4.56 -13.55
CA GLN A 493 9.54 5.02 -12.73
C GLN A 493 10.51 3.89 -12.39
N ASN A 494 11.81 4.22 -12.27
CA ASN A 494 12.89 3.25 -12.02
C ASN A 494 13.09 2.21 -13.15
N VAL A 495 12.70 2.52 -14.39
CA VAL A 495 13.10 1.75 -15.59
C VAL A 495 14.55 2.08 -15.97
N ASP A 496 15.01 3.27 -15.65
CA ASP A 496 16.39 3.71 -15.82
C ASP A 496 17.26 3.35 -14.59
N PRO A 497 18.56 3.07 -14.81
CA PRO A 497 19.46 2.75 -13.73
C PRO A 497 19.80 3.98 -12.88
N PRO A 498 19.96 3.85 -11.54
CA PRO A 498 20.38 4.94 -10.67
C PRO A 498 21.88 5.27 -10.82
N TYR A 499 22.58 4.58 -11.69
CA TYR A 499 24.04 4.64 -11.87
C TYR A 499 24.44 5.65 -12.95
N GLN A 500 25.63 6.25 -12.78
CA GLN A 500 26.18 7.24 -13.70
C GLN A 500 26.95 6.57 -14.85
N PHE A 501 26.26 5.76 -15.68
CA PHE A 501 26.83 5.23 -16.91
C PHE A 501 26.98 6.34 -17.98
N PRO A 502 28.00 6.29 -18.85
CA PRO A 502 28.25 7.37 -19.81
C PRO A 502 27.16 7.53 -20.87
N ASN A 503 26.61 6.41 -21.35
CA ASN A 503 25.59 6.40 -22.37
C ASN A 503 24.38 5.57 -21.88
N VAL A 504 23.24 6.22 -21.69
CA VAL A 504 22.01 5.61 -21.16
C VAL A 504 20.83 5.97 -22.02
N ARG A 505 20.00 5.01 -22.33
CA ARG A 505 18.68 5.20 -22.90
C ARG A 505 17.67 4.34 -22.13
N ALA A 506 16.55 4.94 -21.71
CA ALA A 506 15.45 4.21 -21.09
C ALA A 506 14.13 4.64 -21.71
N VAL A 507 13.34 3.70 -22.22
CA VAL A 507 12.09 3.94 -22.94
C VAL A 507 10.99 3.06 -22.37
N VAL A 508 9.81 3.66 -22.18
CA VAL A 508 8.59 2.94 -21.87
C VAL A 508 7.67 2.93 -23.11
N HIS A 509 7.29 1.73 -23.51
CA HIS A 509 6.29 1.47 -24.54
C HIS A 509 4.94 1.28 -23.86
N TRP A 510 4.09 2.31 -23.89
CA TRP A 510 2.78 2.28 -23.25
C TRP A 510 1.79 1.46 -24.05
N LEU A 511 1.35 0.34 -23.49
CA LEU A 511 0.43 -0.58 -24.16
C LEU A 511 -1.01 -0.07 -24.09
N ARG A 512 -1.77 -0.29 -25.17
CA ARG A 512 -3.17 0.09 -25.25
C ARG A 512 -4.03 -0.63 -24.22
N ASP A 513 -3.82 -1.92 -24.04
CA ASP A 513 -4.69 -2.81 -23.28
C ASP A 513 -3.87 -3.77 -22.40
N THR A 514 -4.53 -4.36 -21.40
CA THR A 514 -4.04 -5.50 -20.62
C THR A 514 -5.10 -6.58 -20.58
N PRO A 515 -4.73 -7.85 -20.41
CA PRO A 515 -5.72 -8.93 -20.35
C PRO A 515 -6.73 -8.76 -19.22
N LEU A 516 -6.29 -8.32 -18.05
CA LEU A 516 -7.13 -8.13 -16.87
C LEU A 516 -7.14 -6.64 -16.48
N ARG A 517 -8.22 -6.21 -15.79
CA ARG A 517 -8.33 -4.88 -15.20
C ARG A 517 -7.15 -4.62 -14.26
N SER A 518 -6.39 -3.58 -14.51
CA SER A 518 -5.16 -3.27 -13.79
C SER A 518 -5.31 -2.11 -12.80
N SER A 519 -4.46 -2.07 -11.78
CA SER A 519 -4.41 -1.02 -10.77
C SER A 519 -3.02 -0.85 -10.15
N ASN A 520 -2.93 0.07 -9.21
CA ASN A 520 -1.70 0.37 -8.48
C ASN A 520 -1.48 -0.62 -7.32
N LEU A 521 -0.79 -1.72 -7.57
CA LEU A 521 -0.30 -2.60 -6.52
C LEU A 521 0.91 -1.97 -5.83
N ARG A 522 1.07 -2.11 -4.50
CA ARG A 522 2.14 -1.52 -3.66
C ARG A 522 3.48 -1.45 -4.39
N SER A 523 4.08 -0.25 -4.50
CA SER A 523 5.21 0.12 -5.37
C SER A 523 4.90 0.00 -6.87
N PRO A 524 3.84 0.67 -7.37
CA PRO A 524 3.32 0.46 -8.73
C PRO A 524 4.40 0.47 -9.80
N GLY A 525 4.54 -0.64 -10.53
CA GLY A 525 5.54 -0.86 -11.58
C GLY A 525 6.98 -1.03 -11.10
N LYS A 526 7.36 -0.36 -10.00
CA LYS A 526 8.76 -0.25 -9.58
C LYS A 526 9.36 -1.57 -9.10
N VAL A 527 8.55 -2.51 -8.62
CA VAL A 527 9.02 -3.84 -8.22
C VAL A 527 9.60 -4.58 -9.43
N GLY A 528 8.83 -4.68 -10.53
CA GLY A 528 9.29 -5.34 -11.76
C GLY A 528 10.39 -4.55 -12.46
N ASN A 529 10.31 -3.20 -12.48
CA ASN A 529 11.36 -2.37 -13.08
C ASN A 529 12.69 -2.52 -12.34
N CYS A 530 12.68 -2.41 -11.01
CA CYS A 530 13.89 -2.58 -10.19
C CYS A 530 14.40 -4.03 -10.23
N PHE A 531 13.50 -5.02 -10.30
CA PHE A 531 13.89 -6.40 -10.53
C PHE A 531 14.75 -6.52 -11.78
N ALA A 532 14.30 -5.99 -12.91
CA ALA A 532 15.03 -6.03 -14.15
C ALA A 532 16.35 -5.24 -14.09
N VAL A 533 16.30 -3.97 -13.67
CA VAL A 533 17.45 -3.07 -13.66
C VAL A 533 18.55 -3.58 -12.71
N GLU A 534 18.20 -3.98 -11.50
CA GLU A 534 19.19 -4.39 -10.48
C GLU A 534 19.70 -5.81 -10.67
N SER A 535 18.89 -6.73 -11.24
CA SER A 535 19.39 -8.04 -11.64
C SER A 535 20.32 -7.93 -12.84
N PHE A 536 19.97 -7.11 -13.84
CA PHE A 536 20.83 -6.90 -14.99
C PHE A 536 22.12 -6.14 -14.65
N THR A 537 22.06 -5.20 -13.69
CA THR A 537 23.28 -4.56 -13.11
C THR A 537 24.23 -5.62 -12.54
N ASP A 538 23.70 -6.63 -11.87
CA ASP A 538 24.49 -7.75 -11.32
C ASP A 538 25.03 -8.68 -12.43
N GLU A 539 24.28 -8.89 -13.50
CA GLU A 539 24.77 -9.63 -14.70
C GLU A 539 25.95 -8.90 -15.34
N VAL A 540 25.86 -7.58 -15.47
CA VAL A 540 26.94 -6.74 -16.02
C VAL A 540 28.15 -6.73 -15.09
N ALA A 541 27.97 -6.67 -13.77
CA ALA A 541 29.05 -6.78 -12.79
C ALA A 541 29.77 -8.13 -12.90
N ALA A 542 29.02 -9.23 -13.02
CA ALA A 542 29.60 -10.57 -13.22
C ALA A 542 30.37 -10.67 -14.53
N ALA A 543 29.85 -10.11 -15.63
CA ALA A 543 30.53 -10.08 -16.92
C ALA A 543 31.81 -9.25 -16.91
N ALA A 544 31.89 -8.23 -16.05
CA ALA A 544 33.08 -7.41 -15.79
C ALA A 544 34.04 -8.05 -14.78
N GLY A 545 33.75 -9.24 -14.24
CA GLY A 545 34.55 -9.88 -13.20
C GLY A 545 34.59 -9.11 -11.87
N ALA A 546 33.62 -8.25 -11.61
CA ALA A 546 33.60 -7.33 -10.48
C ALA A 546 32.77 -7.88 -9.31
N ASP A 547 33.13 -7.48 -8.09
CA ASP A 547 32.28 -7.66 -6.90
C ASP A 547 30.99 -6.83 -7.04
N PRO A 548 29.81 -7.40 -6.76
CA PRO A 548 28.52 -6.72 -6.93
C PRO A 548 28.38 -5.39 -6.15
N VAL A 549 28.96 -5.29 -4.95
CA VAL A 549 28.95 -4.06 -4.15
C VAL A 549 29.91 -3.03 -4.73
N ALA A 550 31.15 -3.44 -4.97
CA ALA A 550 32.17 -2.56 -5.54
C ALA A 550 31.76 -2.01 -6.91
N PHE A 551 31.09 -2.83 -7.73
CA PHE A 551 30.57 -2.40 -9.03
C PHE A 551 29.54 -1.28 -8.90
N ARG A 552 28.55 -1.44 -8.00
CA ARG A 552 27.52 -0.42 -7.73
C ARG A 552 28.14 0.88 -7.22
N LEU A 553 29.06 0.80 -6.25
CA LEU A 553 29.74 1.96 -5.68
C LEU A 553 30.62 2.71 -6.69
N ARG A 554 31.17 2.02 -7.68
CA ARG A 554 31.96 2.66 -8.78
C ARG A 554 31.12 3.67 -9.56
N TYR A 555 29.85 3.37 -9.82
CA TYR A 555 28.99 4.16 -10.69
C TYR A 555 27.96 5.01 -9.92
N LEU A 556 27.78 4.81 -8.63
CA LEU A 556 26.90 5.62 -7.81
C LEU A 556 27.64 6.86 -7.31
N LYS A 557 27.02 8.05 -7.45
CA LYS A 557 27.61 9.33 -7.02
C LYS A 557 26.90 9.97 -5.83
N ASP A 558 25.63 9.58 -5.60
CA ASP A 558 24.84 10.09 -4.50
C ASP A 558 25.34 9.52 -3.16
N PRO A 559 25.79 10.40 -2.21
CA PRO A 559 26.37 9.94 -0.94
C PRO A 559 25.38 9.17 -0.07
N ARG A 560 24.08 9.51 -0.12
CA ARG A 560 23.05 8.77 0.62
C ARG A 560 22.86 7.36 0.06
N GLY A 561 22.88 7.23 -1.26
CA GLY A 561 22.83 5.93 -1.92
C GLY A 561 24.07 5.08 -1.63
N ILE A 562 25.26 5.69 -1.63
CA ILE A 562 26.52 5.03 -1.26
C ILE A 562 26.45 4.52 0.17
N GLU A 563 25.99 5.34 1.12
CA GLU A 563 25.92 4.98 2.53
C GLU A 563 24.97 3.81 2.79
N VAL A 564 23.76 3.76 2.19
CA VAL A 564 22.84 2.64 2.42
C VAL A 564 23.41 1.33 1.89
N ILE A 565 24.10 1.33 0.73
CA ILE A 565 24.77 0.14 0.21
C ILE A 565 25.89 -0.31 1.15
N GLN A 566 26.73 0.61 1.61
CA GLN A 566 27.83 0.30 2.52
C GLN A 566 27.34 -0.26 3.86
N ARG A 567 26.30 0.33 4.44
CA ARG A 567 25.71 -0.17 5.70
C ARG A 567 25.07 -1.55 5.54
N ALA A 568 24.33 -1.78 4.45
CA ALA A 568 23.78 -3.11 4.17
C ALA A 568 24.90 -4.14 4.00
N ALA A 569 25.94 -3.84 3.23
CA ALA A 569 27.08 -4.72 3.03
C ALA A 569 27.85 -4.98 4.34
N ALA A 570 28.09 -3.96 5.14
CA ALA A 570 28.78 -4.11 6.43
C ALA A 570 27.97 -5.00 7.39
N ARG A 571 26.64 -4.79 7.50
CA ARG A 571 25.75 -5.58 8.33
C ARG A 571 25.67 -7.05 7.90
N MET A 572 25.75 -7.31 6.58
CA MET A 572 25.86 -8.66 6.04
C MET A 572 27.20 -9.33 6.30
N GLY A 573 28.24 -8.58 6.69
CA GLY A 573 29.62 -9.09 6.70
C GLY A 573 30.14 -9.36 5.28
N TRP A 574 29.80 -8.50 4.32
CA TRP A 574 30.15 -8.67 2.90
C TRP A 574 31.65 -8.74 2.69
N ARG A 575 32.10 -9.82 2.07
CA ARG A 575 33.50 -9.99 1.66
C ARG A 575 33.56 -9.84 0.15
N PRO A 576 34.30 -8.85 -0.37
CA PRO A 576 34.37 -8.60 -1.80
C PRO A 576 34.87 -9.81 -2.60
N ARG A 577 34.12 -10.20 -3.60
CA ARG A 577 34.47 -11.19 -4.62
C ARG A 577 33.47 -11.12 -5.79
N PRO A 578 33.85 -11.52 -7.00
CA PRO A 578 32.90 -11.70 -8.10
C PRO A 578 31.83 -12.75 -7.77
N SER A 579 30.67 -12.65 -8.44
CA SER A 579 29.62 -13.66 -8.49
C SER A 579 29.58 -14.29 -9.89
N PRO A 580 29.22 -15.58 -10.03
CA PRO A 580 28.88 -16.52 -8.96
C PRO A 580 30.13 -17.03 -8.24
N GLN A 581 29.92 -17.58 -7.03
CA GLN A 581 30.99 -18.32 -6.37
C GLN A 581 31.22 -19.68 -7.03
N ALA A 582 32.36 -20.31 -6.74
CA ALA A 582 32.61 -21.67 -7.21
C ALA A 582 31.59 -22.64 -6.59
N VAL A 583 30.86 -23.33 -7.44
CA VAL A 583 29.83 -24.28 -7.02
C VAL A 583 30.46 -25.65 -6.75
N ASN A 584 30.24 -26.20 -5.55
CA ASN A 584 30.60 -27.60 -5.27
C ASN A 584 29.64 -28.54 -6.02
N PRO A 585 30.12 -29.36 -6.98
CA PRO A 585 29.24 -30.23 -7.75
C PRO A 585 28.48 -31.28 -6.90
N ALA A 586 29.04 -31.68 -5.76
CA ALA A 586 28.47 -32.69 -4.89
C ALA A 586 27.46 -32.11 -3.87
N ALA A 587 27.37 -30.78 -3.73
CA ALA A 587 26.44 -30.16 -2.80
C ALA A 587 24.99 -30.31 -3.26
N THR A 588 24.13 -30.79 -2.35
CA THR A 588 22.67 -30.91 -2.57
C THR A 588 21.94 -29.59 -2.28
N VAL A 589 22.49 -28.78 -1.39
CA VAL A 589 22.02 -27.43 -1.06
C VAL A 589 23.13 -26.46 -1.41
N LEU A 590 22.82 -25.47 -2.19
CA LEU A 590 23.74 -24.41 -2.62
C LEU A 590 23.39 -23.14 -1.85
N THR A 591 24.41 -22.46 -1.32
CA THR A 591 24.24 -21.20 -0.58
C THR A 591 24.76 -20.02 -1.40
N GLY A 592 24.15 -18.89 -1.28
CA GLY A 592 24.59 -17.66 -1.95
C GLY A 592 24.06 -16.42 -1.28
N ARG A 593 24.62 -15.28 -1.72
CA ARG A 593 24.23 -13.97 -1.22
C ARG A 593 24.04 -13.00 -2.38
N GLY A 594 23.13 -12.07 -2.23
CA GLY A 594 22.85 -11.04 -3.24
C GLY A 594 22.56 -9.70 -2.59
N ILE A 595 22.74 -8.65 -3.35
CA ILE A 595 22.41 -7.28 -2.94
C ILE A 595 21.72 -6.56 -4.09
N ALA A 596 20.79 -5.67 -3.76
CA ALA A 596 20.16 -4.75 -4.69
C ALA A 596 19.91 -3.41 -4.01
N PHE A 597 19.82 -2.35 -4.82
CA PHE A 597 19.67 -0.98 -4.37
C PHE A 597 18.56 -0.27 -5.15
N VAL A 598 17.90 0.69 -4.52
CA VAL A 598 17.00 1.63 -5.19
C VAL A 598 17.09 3.03 -4.57
N HIS A 599 17.16 4.05 -5.44
CA HIS A 599 16.70 5.38 -5.11
C HIS A 599 15.25 5.49 -5.62
N TYR A 600 14.31 5.33 -4.70
CA TYR A 600 12.89 5.16 -5.02
C TYR A 600 12.34 6.39 -5.74
N LYS A 601 11.78 6.18 -6.95
CA LYS A 601 11.34 7.25 -7.86
C LYS A 601 12.43 8.27 -8.24
N HIS A 602 13.70 7.99 -7.96
CA HIS A 602 14.86 8.89 -8.11
C HIS A 602 14.79 10.20 -7.31
N ASN A 603 13.87 10.35 -6.38
CA ASN A 603 13.71 11.56 -5.58
C ASN A 603 13.15 11.32 -4.17
N GLU A 604 13.03 10.06 -3.76
CA GLU A 604 12.50 9.69 -2.43
C GLU A 604 13.53 8.85 -1.65
N ASN A 605 13.10 7.77 -1.04
CA ASN A 605 13.89 6.95 -0.13
C ASN A 605 15.05 6.23 -0.83
N TYR A 606 16.11 5.99 -0.08
CA TYR A 606 17.22 5.13 -0.47
C TYR A 606 17.13 3.82 0.28
N VAL A 607 17.17 2.70 -0.44
CA VAL A 607 17.04 1.37 0.16
C VAL A 607 18.07 0.43 -0.47
N ALA A 608 18.84 -0.26 0.37
CA ALA A 608 19.65 -1.38 -0.04
C ALA A 608 19.19 -2.64 0.70
N VAL A 609 18.94 -3.72 -0.03
CA VAL A 609 18.54 -5.02 0.52
C VAL A 609 19.59 -6.05 0.15
N GLY A 610 20.15 -6.70 1.17
CA GLY A 610 21.01 -7.86 1.03
C GLY A 610 20.29 -9.12 1.49
N MET A 611 20.54 -10.26 0.82
CA MET A 611 19.94 -11.55 1.13
C MET A 611 20.96 -12.67 1.13
N GLU A 612 20.72 -13.66 1.99
CA GLU A 612 21.38 -14.95 1.98
C GLU A 612 20.34 -16.04 1.70
N VAL A 613 20.68 -16.98 0.84
CA VAL A 613 19.75 -18.02 0.41
C VAL A 613 20.38 -19.41 0.44
N GLU A 614 19.52 -20.41 0.56
CA GLU A 614 19.77 -21.81 0.24
C GLU A 614 18.90 -22.23 -0.94
N VAL A 615 19.51 -22.90 -1.90
CA VAL A 615 18.83 -23.46 -3.08
C VAL A 615 19.01 -24.97 -3.07
N GLU A 616 17.92 -25.71 -2.92
CA GLU A 616 17.95 -27.17 -3.00
C GLU A 616 17.98 -27.59 -4.46
N ARG A 617 19.12 -28.16 -4.90
CA ARG A 617 19.38 -28.47 -6.32
C ARG A 617 18.34 -29.40 -6.94
N ARG A 618 17.87 -30.41 -6.19
CA ARG A 618 16.96 -31.43 -6.71
C ARG A 618 15.54 -30.92 -6.90
N SER A 619 15.04 -30.16 -5.96
CA SER A 619 13.67 -29.65 -5.97
C SER A 619 13.54 -28.30 -6.66
N GLY A 620 14.60 -27.47 -6.67
CA GLY A 620 14.56 -26.07 -7.06
C GLY A 620 13.97 -25.16 -5.96
N ARG A 621 13.75 -25.67 -4.73
CA ARG A 621 13.24 -24.88 -3.62
C ARG A 621 14.30 -23.86 -3.19
N ILE A 622 13.88 -22.60 -3.07
CA ILE A 622 14.66 -21.51 -2.50
C ILE A 622 14.19 -21.30 -1.05
N ARG A 623 15.13 -21.19 -0.11
CA ARG A 623 14.90 -20.73 1.25
C ARG A 623 15.72 -19.46 1.48
N VAL A 624 15.09 -18.36 1.81
CA VAL A 624 15.79 -17.17 2.27
C VAL A 624 16.13 -17.35 3.74
N THR A 625 17.41 -17.30 4.05
CA THR A 625 17.91 -17.59 5.40
C THR A 625 18.15 -16.35 6.23
N ARG A 626 18.41 -15.21 5.56
CA ARG A 626 18.64 -13.92 6.20
C ARG A 626 18.38 -12.78 5.23
N VAL A 627 17.82 -11.67 5.74
CA VAL A 627 17.67 -10.43 5.01
C VAL A 627 18.26 -9.29 5.83
N VAL A 628 18.97 -8.39 5.18
CA VAL A 628 19.45 -7.13 5.74
C VAL A 628 18.89 -5.98 4.91
N CYS A 629 18.28 -4.98 5.55
CA CYS A 629 17.74 -3.79 4.91
C CYS A 629 18.35 -2.53 5.52
N ALA A 630 19.10 -1.77 4.72
CA ALA A 630 19.52 -0.41 5.08
C ALA A 630 18.58 0.59 4.40
N HIS A 631 18.10 1.57 5.18
CA HIS A 631 17.06 2.49 4.73
C HIS A 631 17.29 3.91 5.21
N ASP A 632 17.17 4.88 4.29
CA ASP A 632 17.22 6.32 4.55
C ASP A 632 15.95 6.98 4.01
N CYS A 633 15.10 7.49 4.91
CA CYS A 633 13.89 8.24 4.61
C CYS A 633 13.94 9.70 5.08
N GLY A 634 15.13 10.25 5.30
CA GLY A 634 15.29 11.57 5.93
C GLY A 634 14.96 11.50 7.42
N LEU A 635 14.25 12.49 7.94
CA LEU A 635 13.79 12.50 9.34
C LEU A 635 12.84 11.33 9.64
N ILE A 636 13.22 10.49 10.58
CA ILE A 636 12.38 9.39 11.07
C ILE A 636 11.40 9.95 12.11
N ILE A 637 10.10 9.87 11.81
CA ILE A 637 9.05 10.32 12.74
C ILE A 637 8.81 9.27 13.83
N ASN A 638 8.63 8.00 13.44
CA ASN A 638 8.39 6.88 14.35
C ASN A 638 9.22 5.67 13.88
N PRO A 639 10.32 5.33 14.57
CA PRO A 639 11.21 4.25 14.13
C PRO A 639 10.53 2.87 14.16
N ASP A 640 9.62 2.60 15.11
CA ASP A 640 8.85 1.35 15.16
C ASP A 640 7.94 1.19 13.94
N CYS A 641 7.19 2.25 13.59
CA CYS A 641 6.35 2.23 12.39
C CYS A 641 7.18 2.11 11.11
N VAL A 642 8.36 2.73 11.04
CA VAL A 642 9.29 2.58 9.91
C VAL A 642 9.69 1.13 9.77
N GLN A 643 10.21 0.52 10.82
CA GLN A 643 10.64 -0.89 10.83
C GLN A 643 9.51 -1.82 10.39
N ASN A 644 8.30 -1.68 10.96
CA ASN A 644 7.14 -2.50 10.60
C ASN A 644 6.75 -2.36 9.10
N GLN A 645 6.90 -1.15 8.52
CA GLN A 645 6.64 -0.95 7.10
C GLN A 645 7.70 -1.58 6.20
N LEU A 646 8.97 -1.53 6.59
CA LEU A 646 10.07 -2.18 5.87
C LEU A 646 9.91 -3.70 5.91
N GLU A 647 9.64 -4.27 7.08
CA GLU A 647 9.40 -5.70 7.27
C GLU A 647 8.23 -6.20 6.41
N GLY A 648 7.07 -5.55 6.51
CA GLY A 648 5.91 -5.90 5.70
C GLY A 648 6.14 -5.71 4.19
N SER A 649 6.96 -4.72 3.77
CA SER A 649 7.35 -4.53 2.37
C SER A 649 8.21 -5.68 1.85
N ILE A 650 9.20 -6.09 2.64
CA ILE A 650 10.14 -7.16 2.29
C ILE A 650 9.41 -8.51 2.22
N LEU A 651 8.65 -8.87 3.25
CA LEU A 651 7.92 -10.14 3.31
C LEU A 651 6.88 -10.25 2.17
N GLN A 652 6.13 -9.18 1.90
CA GLN A 652 5.18 -9.18 0.79
C GLN A 652 5.88 -9.29 -0.56
N SER A 653 7.00 -8.62 -0.76
CA SER A 653 7.74 -8.71 -2.02
C SER A 653 8.44 -10.06 -2.19
N LEU A 654 8.92 -10.69 -1.11
CA LEU A 654 9.38 -12.08 -1.13
C LEU A 654 8.27 -13.04 -1.55
N SER A 655 7.08 -12.91 -0.96
CA SER A 655 5.90 -13.69 -1.33
C SER A 655 5.60 -13.58 -2.83
N ARG A 656 5.53 -12.36 -3.34
CA ARG A 656 5.34 -12.06 -4.76
C ARG A 656 6.41 -12.66 -5.66
N THR A 657 7.65 -12.62 -5.22
CA THR A 657 8.78 -13.11 -6.00
C THR A 657 8.85 -14.63 -6.03
N LEU A 658 8.47 -15.30 -4.94
CA LEU A 658 8.58 -16.75 -4.81
C LEU A 658 7.34 -17.50 -5.30
N LEU A 659 6.13 -16.93 -5.09
CA LEU A 659 4.89 -17.72 -5.13
C LEU A 659 3.78 -17.11 -5.98
N GLU A 660 3.60 -15.78 -5.94
CA GLU A 660 2.35 -15.14 -6.34
C GLU A 660 2.26 -14.87 -7.85
N GLU A 661 1.22 -15.41 -8.46
CA GLU A 661 0.88 -15.20 -9.88
C GLU A 661 -0.63 -15.40 -10.06
N VAL A 662 -1.31 -14.44 -10.66
CA VAL A 662 -2.70 -14.59 -11.06
C VAL A 662 -2.77 -15.46 -12.29
N VAL A 663 -3.43 -16.60 -12.16
CA VAL A 663 -3.70 -17.53 -13.26
C VAL A 663 -5.11 -17.30 -13.78
N PHE A 664 -5.27 -17.32 -15.08
CA PHE A 664 -6.56 -17.12 -15.77
C PHE A 664 -6.69 -18.04 -16.98
N ASP A 665 -7.92 -18.30 -17.38
CA ASP A 665 -8.26 -18.94 -18.62
C ASP A 665 -8.88 -17.94 -19.60
N ARG A 666 -9.46 -18.43 -20.68
CA ARG A 666 -10.09 -17.56 -21.70
C ARG A 666 -11.34 -16.83 -21.21
N SER A 667 -11.89 -17.18 -20.05
CA SER A 667 -13.12 -16.63 -19.47
C SER A 667 -12.86 -15.67 -18.31
N GLY A 668 -11.84 -15.96 -17.50
CA GLY A 668 -11.58 -15.16 -16.29
C GLY A 668 -10.44 -15.70 -15.43
N VAL A 669 -10.30 -15.15 -14.24
CA VAL A 669 -9.29 -15.56 -13.25
C VAL A 669 -9.70 -16.91 -12.66
N THR A 670 -8.75 -17.85 -12.63
CA THR A 670 -8.93 -19.20 -12.04
C THR A 670 -8.24 -19.36 -10.68
N SER A 671 -7.26 -18.49 -10.35
CA SER A 671 -6.61 -18.44 -9.03
C SER A 671 -7.46 -17.64 -8.03
N VAL A 672 -8.58 -18.24 -7.55
CA VAL A 672 -9.63 -17.53 -6.80
C VAL A 672 -9.59 -17.78 -5.27
N ASP A 673 -8.62 -18.51 -4.78
CA ASP A 673 -8.45 -18.82 -3.36
C ASP A 673 -6.97 -18.92 -2.97
N TRP A 674 -6.68 -19.07 -1.67
CA TRP A 674 -5.31 -19.18 -1.17
C TRP A 674 -4.57 -20.47 -1.56
N ALA A 675 -5.26 -21.50 -2.03
CA ALA A 675 -4.63 -22.71 -2.54
C ALA A 675 -4.12 -22.50 -3.97
N SER A 676 -4.90 -21.80 -4.80
CA SER A 676 -4.57 -21.48 -6.19
C SER A 676 -3.77 -20.18 -6.35
N TYR A 677 -3.78 -19.31 -5.33
CA TYR A 677 -2.93 -18.12 -5.21
C TYR A 677 -2.16 -18.16 -3.87
N PRO A 678 -1.12 -19.00 -3.77
CA PRO A 678 -0.37 -19.16 -2.52
C PRO A 678 0.43 -17.91 -2.18
N ILE A 679 0.51 -17.60 -0.88
CA ILE A 679 1.33 -16.54 -0.30
C ILE A 679 2.36 -17.13 0.66
N LEU A 680 3.40 -16.36 0.97
CA LEU A 680 4.40 -16.72 1.97
C LEU A 680 3.72 -16.94 3.33
N THR A 681 4.08 -18.05 3.99
CA THR A 681 3.55 -18.38 5.31
C THR A 681 4.55 -18.04 6.42
N PHE A 682 4.06 -17.94 7.64
CA PHE A 682 4.88 -17.55 8.78
C PHE A 682 6.16 -18.42 8.98
N PRO A 683 6.11 -19.77 8.81
CA PRO A 683 7.30 -20.61 8.92
C PRO A 683 8.38 -20.32 7.85
N ASP A 684 8.01 -19.74 6.73
CA ASP A 684 8.92 -19.44 5.62
C ASP A 684 9.47 -18.00 5.67
N ALA A 685 8.99 -17.18 6.64
CA ALA A 685 9.46 -15.81 6.81
C ALA A 685 10.90 -15.80 7.36
N PRO A 686 11.86 -15.17 6.67
CA PRO A 686 13.24 -15.09 7.14
C PRO A 686 13.41 -14.05 8.26
N PRO A 687 14.44 -14.15 9.08
CA PRO A 687 14.86 -13.07 9.96
C PRO A 687 15.31 -11.86 9.12
N ILE A 688 14.87 -10.65 9.54
CA ILE A 688 15.19 -9.39 8.87
C ILE A 688 15.90 -8.47 9.85
N GLU A 689 17.06 -7.96 9.45
CA GLU A 689 17.85 -7.00 10.22
C GLU A 689 17.78 -5.63 9.53
N PHE A 690 17.72 -4.57 10.34
CA PHE A 690 17.55 -3.20 9.83
C PHE A 690 18.73 -2.30 10.22
N GLU A 691 19.12 -1.43 9.29
CA GLU A 691 19.98 -0.27 9.46
C GLU A 691 19.17 0.98 9.11
N LEU A 692 18.56 1.61 10.12
CA LEU A 692 17.76 2.81 9.93
C LEU A 692 18.66 4.06 10.01
N ILE A 693 18.73 4.82 8.94
CA ILE A 693 19.54 6.04 8.86
C ILE A 693 18.61 7.24 9.08
N ASN A 694 18.72 7.87 10.25
CA ASN A 694 17.96 9.07 10.58
C ASN A 694 18.74 10.33 10.16
N ARG A 695 18.05 11.23 9.42
CA ARG A 695 18.60 12.53 9.00
C ARG A 695 17.66 13.65 9.43
N PRO A 696 17.81 14.17 10.65
CA PRO A 696 16.92 15.19 11.20
C PRO A 696 16.85 16.48 10.34
N GLU A 697 17.91 16.78 9.63
CA GLU A 697 18.06 17.94 8.73
C GLU A 697 17.33 17.77 7.38
N VAL A 698 16.93 16.55 7.03
CA VAL A 698 16.22 16.24 5.77
C VAL A 698 14.74 16.04 6.03
N PRO A 699 13.83 16.64 5.26
CA PRO A 699 12.41 16.43 5.43
C PRO A 699 12.02 14.95 5.43
N PRO A 700 11.01 14.53 6.22
CA PRO A 700 10.60 13.14 6.29
C PRO A 700 9.99 12.67 4.98
N LEU A 701 10.38 11.49 4.53
CA LEU A 701 9.79 10.76 3.41
C LEU A 701 8.91 9.63 3.92
N GLY A 702 7.93 9.19 3.12
CA GLY A 702 7.07 8.07 3.49
C GLY A 702 7.72 6.73 3.17
N VAL A 703 7.54 5.74 4.03
CA VAL A 703 8.21 4.43 3.95
C VAL A 703 7.29 3.28 3.53
N GLY A 704 6.09 3.60 3.02
CA GLY A 704 5.05 2.59 2.74
C GLY A 704 5.40 1.57 1.66
N GLU A 705 6.32 1.88 0.74
CA GLU A 705 6.49 1.13 -0.51
C GLU A 705 7.95 0.79 -0.85
N ALA A 706 8.89 1.69 -0.61
CA ALA A 706 10.24 1.65 -1.20
C ALA A 706 11.00 0.33 -0.99
N ALA A 707 10.92 -0.27 0.19
CA ALA A 707 11.68 -1.48 0.53
C ALA A 707 11.21 -2.74 -0.20
N SER A 708 10.02 -2.73 -0.84
CA SER A 708 9.59 -3.86 -1.66
C SER A 708 10.31 -3.94 -3.01
N THR A 709 10.86 -2.82 -3.51
CA THR A 709 11.38 -2.74 -4.88
C THR A 709 12.70 -3.49 -5.11
N PRO A 710 13.72 -3.47 -4.23
CA PRO A 710 14.97 -4.18 -4.48
C PRO A 710 14.92 -5.68 -4.15
N VAL A 711 13.85 -6.15 -3.48
CA VAL A 711 13.74 -7.53 -2.98
C VAL A 711 13.86 -8.59 -4.08
N PRO A 712 13.14 -8.52 -5.21
CA PRO A 712 13.23 -9.54 -6.24
C PRO A 712 14.63 -9.65 -6.86
N ALA A 713 15.29 -8.50 -7.06
CA ALA A 713 16.64 -8.48 -7.60
C ALA A 713 17.66 -9.02 -6.59
N ALA A 714 17.56 -8.63 -5.30
CA ALA A 714 18.45 -9.17 -4.27
C ALA A 714 18.34 -10.69 -4.17
N LEU A 715 17.12 -11.24 -4.29
CA LEU A 715 16.88 -12.68 -4.31
C LEU A 715 17.43 -13.33 -5.57
N SER A 716 17.17 -12.80 -6.76
CA SER A 716 17.70 -13.31 -8.02
C SER A 716 19.23 -13.33 -8.02
N ASN A 717 19.87 -12.26 -7.52
CA ASN A 717 21.31 -12.12 -7.41
C ASN A 717 21.90 -13.14 -6.42
N ALA A 718 21.20 -13.40 -5.29
CA ALA A 718 21.61 -14.42 -4.33
C ALA A 718 21.52 -15.84 -4.91
N VAL A 719 20.48 -16.14 -5.69
CA VAL A 719 20.34 -17.42 -6.39
C VAL A 719 21.44 -17.58 -7.45
N PHE A 720 21.73 -16.53 -8.21
CA PHE A 720 22.84 -16.56 -9.16
C PHE A 720 24.19 -16.81 -8.46
N ASP A 721 24.44 -16.11 -7.35
CA ASP A 721 25.67 -16.32 -6.56
C ASP A 721 25.80 -17.77 -6.07
N ALA A 722 24.68 -18.38 -5.66
CA ALA A 722 24.64 -19.78 -5.20
C ALA A 722 24.85 -20.79 -6.33
N THR A 723 24.32 -20.53 -7.53
CA THR A 723 24.06 -21.58 -8.52
C THR A 723 24.68 -21.31 -9.90
N GLY A 724 25.00 -20.07 -10.22
CA GLY A 724 25.35 -19.61 -11.58
C GLY A 724 24.15 -19.41 -12.51
N ALA A 725 22.92 -19.79 -12.11
CA ALA A 725 21.72 -19.66 -12.92
C ALA A 725 21.03 -18.31 -12.70
N ARG A 726 20.61 -17.66 -13.79
CA ARG A 726 19.85 -16.39 -13.74
C ARG A 726 18.35 -16.62 -13.81
N LEU A 727 17.63 -16.10 -12.79
CA LEU A 727 16.17 -16.11 -12.77
C LEU A 727 15.67 -14.74 -13.27
N ARG A 728 14.99 -14.75 -14.42
CA ARG A 728 14.51 -13.53 -15.08
C ARG A 728 13.00 -13.46 -15.22
N THR A 729 12.28 -14.51 -14.86
CA THR A 729 10.81 -14.61 -14.87
C THR A 729 10.30 -14.91 -13.48
N ALA A 730 9.57 -13.99 -12.84
CA ALA A 730 8.90 -14.22 -11.58
C ALA A 730 7.53 -14.93 -11.81
N PRO A 731 6.99 -15.64 -10.80
CA PRO A 731 7.60 -15.99 -9.52
C PRO A 731 8.63 -17.13 -9.67
N PHE A 732 9.58 -17.18 -8.72
CA PHE A 732 10.66 -18.18 -8.69
C PHE A 732 10.19 -19.52 -8.11
N ARG A 733 9.15 -20.08 -8.72
CA ARG A 733 8.61 -21.39 -8.31
C ARG A 733 9.64 -22.49 -8.51
N PRO A 734 9.57 -23.57 -7.72
CA PRO A 734 10.55 -24.67 -7.78
C PRO A 734 10.77 -25.27 -9.18
N ASP A 735 9.73 -25.39 -9.99
CA ASP A 735 9.78 -25.89 -11.36
C ASP A 735 10.59 -24.94 -12.28
N ARG A 736 10.36 -23.62 -12.19
CA ARG A 736 11.11 -22.60 -12.94
C ARG A 736 12.58 -22.55 -12.51
N VAL A 737 12.84 -22.62 -11.21
CA VAL A 737 14.22 -22.67 -10.67
C VAL A 737 14.93 -23.92 -11.14
N LYS A 738 14.29 -25.09 -11.06
CA LYS A 738 14.85 -26.35 -11.53
C LYS A 738 15.18 -26.32 -13.03
N ALA A 739 14.31 -25.74 -13.85
CA ALA A 739 14.58 -25.56 -15.28
C ALA A 739 15.80 -24.66 -15.51
N ALA A 740 15.94 -23.56 -14.79
CA ALA A 740 17.10 -22.65 -14.87
C ALA A 740 18.41 -23.29 -14.40
N LEU A 741 18.36 -24.23 -13.43
CA LEU A 741 19.55 -24.98 -12.99
C LEU A 741 20.03 -26.03 -14.00
N GLN A 742 19.20 -26.40 -14.98
CA GLN A 742 19.49 -27.37 -16.00
C GLN A 742 19.89 -26.73 -17.34
N ALA A 743 19.63 -25.45 -17.55
CA ALA A 743 19.96 -24.67 -18.73
C ALA A 743 21.42 -24.21 -18.71
#